data_1a2a3f551fd7525e19e7951b87993682
#
_entry.id   1a2a3f551fd7525e19e7951b87993682
#
_cell.length_a   1.000
_cell.length_b   1.000
_cell.length_c   1.000
_cell.angle_alpha   90.00
_cell.angle_beta   90.00
_cell.angle_gamma   90.00
#
_symmetry.space_group_name_H-M   'P 1'
#
loop_
_entity.id
_entity.type
_entity.pdbx_description
1 polymer ?
#
loop_
_entity_poly.entity_id
_entity_poly.type
_entity_poly.pdbx_seq_one_letter_code
_entity_poly.pdbx_strand_id
1 'polypeptide(L)'
;MQCYTSNSNKVSKIVQWLFCLFCGVILCACNMTKFVPRGQYLLNDVKVHVEDNKDVPAADLVKYIQQKENTEILGFWKLQLGIYNTASLDTAKWTSKNARKIGEAPVIFSPELVDASCTQLKRAMNNKGYFRAIVDTTMQVKDRKVNLAYHITPNEPYSIRNYSISLDNSELSSVAQNQRYTLVHNGMQFDADILNQERLRVASTMRRRGYFYFDQEMLQYKADSTRGKQQIDVKMELQDYIQMLSDEEKENIFRVYKIARVHFHIDYDPTRLPEDKEMYASSRDGYVFTWVGKQLLREKMLIRNCPIKPGDRYNENLVERTYARLNQLAPIKYVDISFEQISVDELDCHIVLSRGKLNTISAEIEGTYSAGDWGIAAGVGYVNRNLFRGAEELSVDGRGSYEWRQNGGRAIEAKVSAELKFPSAIAIDLGYNFQNRPDEYTRSIFNAGLEYTFKQPHIGLNHQFRFVDISYVYLPWISDAFRDQFLQSTNILKYSYENHFIVGLGYSGNYTSFRARQPHRSYWNLYYNLETAGNLLRGLAKPLHFNIDQESGNYELFNTQFAQFAKADVSVTYNQMLHPKHRLVFHADLGVAIPYGNSQTIPFEKRYFAGGANSVRGWSARTLGPGGYRGNG
;
A
#
# COMPACT_ATOMS: atom_id res chain seq x y z
N MET A 1 37.57 24.91 -28.97
CA MET A 1 37.36 23.54 -29.44
C MET A 1 38.31 22.48 -28.79
N GLN A 2 38.94 22.78 -27.66
CA GLN A 2 39.95 21.87 -27.04
C GLN A 2 39.61 21.40 -25.60
N CYS A 3 38.48 21.79 -25.03
CA CYS A 3 38.06 21.31 -23.65
C CYS A 3 37.05 20.19 -23.63
N TYR A 4 36.50 19.73 -24.75
CA TYR A 4 35.45 18.71 -24.81
C TYR A 4 35.95 17.25 -24.86
N THR A 5 37.23 17.02 -25.18
CA THR A 5 37.80 15.67 -25.38
C THR A 5 38.32 15.02 -24.09
N SER A 6 38.52 15.78 -23.01
CA SER A 6 39.11 15.24 -21.76
C SER A 6 38.08 14.51 -20.85
N ASN A 7 36.82 14.92 -20.87
CA ASN A 7 35.80 14.30 -20.01
C ASN A 7 35.19 13.02 -20.61
N SER A 8 35.09 12.92 -21.91
CA SER A 8 34.64 11.70 -22.63
C SER A 8 35.56 10.51 -22.34
N ASN A 9 36.87 10.74 -22.27
CA ASN A 9 37.85 9.69 -21.98
C ASN A 9 37.80 9.20 -20.51
N LYS A 10 37.39 10.03 -19.55
CA LYS A 10 37.24 9.60 -18.15
C LYS A 10 35.97 8.75 -17.95
N VAL A 11 34.85 9.16 -18.54
CA VAL A 11 33.58 8.40 -18.49
C VAL A 11 33.74 7.07 -19.23
N SER A 12 34.38 7.04 -20.38
CA SER A 12 34.70 5.81 -21.12
C SER A 12 35.59 4.87 -20.32
N LYS A 13 36.60 5.36 -19.60
CA LYS A 13 37.44 4.55 -18.72
C LYS A 13 36.67 4.01 -17.51
N ILE A 14 35.79 4.78 -16.90
CA ILE A 14 34.94 4.30 -15.78
C ILE A 14 33.98 3.22 -16.26
N VAL A 15 33.34 3.40 -17.41
CA VAL A 15 32.47 2.37 -18.03
C VAL A 15 33.26 1.12 -18.38
N GLN A 16 34.49 1.27 -18.92
CA GLN A 16 35.38 0.12 -19.17
C GLN A 16 35.80 -0.59 -17.87
N TRP A 17 36.13 0.17 -16.81
CA TRP A 17 36.43 -0.43 -15.50
C TRP A 17 35.22 -1.15 -14.90
N LEU A 18 34.03 -0.57 -14.97
CA LEU A 18 32.79 -1.22 -14.55
C LEU A 18 32.47 -2.47 -15.37
N PHE A 19 32.71 -2.41 -16.68
CA PHE A 19 32.54 -3.56 -17.57
C PHE A 19 33.58 -4.66 -17.30
N CYS A 20 34.86 -4.31 -17.07
CA CYS A 20 35.89 -5.28 -16.67
C CYS A 20 35.62 -5.88 -15.29
N LEU A 21 35.10 -5.07 -14.34
CA LEU A 21 34.70 -5.55 -13.00
C LEU A 21 33.50 -6.50 -13.12
N PHE A 22 32.53 -6.17 -13.97
CA PHE A 22 31.38 -7.02 -14.30
C PHE A 22 31.80 -8.33 -14.99
N CYS A 23 32.68 -8.27 -15.97
CA CYS A 23 33.27 -9.46 -16.61
C CYS A 23 34.12 -10.29 -15.64
N GLY A 24 34.88 -9.65 -14.74
CA GLY A 24 35.62 -10.30 -13.68
C GLY A 24 34.74 -11.08 -12.69
N VAL A 25 33.59 -10.48 -12.32
CA VAL A 25 32.58 -11.15 -11.45
C VAL A 25 31.94 -12.34 -12.18
N ILE A 26 31.70 -12.24 -13.50
CA ILE A 26 31.18 -13.34 -14.33
C ILE A 26 32.18 -14.49 -14.41
N LEU A 27 33.46 -14.20 -14.58
CA LEU A 27 34.53 -15.23 -14.67
C LEU A 27 34.81 -15.90 -13.30
N CYS A 28 34.64 -15.18 -12.18
CA CYS A 28 34.73 -15.75 -10.83
C CYS A 28 33.55 -16.66 -10.45
N ALA A 29 32.44 -16.61 -11.18
CA ALA A 29 31.27 -17.49 -10.96
C ALA A 29 31.53 -18.98 -11.33
N CYS A 30 32.69 -19.32 -11.92
CA CYS A 30 32.97 -20.67 -12.40
C CYS A 30 33.15 -21.72 -11.30
N ASN A 31 33.35 -21.37 -10.01
CA ASN A 31 33.50 -22.35 -8.95
C ASN A 31 32.48 -22.18 -7.82
N MET A 32 31.21 -22.51 -8.11
CA MET A 32 30.09 -22.41 -7.17
C MET A 32 30.24 -23.34 -5.95
N THR A 33 31.11 -24.35 -6.02
CA THR A 33 31.28 -25.34 -4.96
C THR A 33 32.53 -25.14 -4.10
N LYS A 34 33.19 -23.96 -4.18
CA LYS A 34 34.43 -23.63 -3.46
C LYS A 34 34.36 -23.85 -1.94
N PHE A 35 33.26 -23.45 -1.34
CA PHE A 35 33.02 -23.56 0.11
C PHE A 35 32.10 -24.72 0.49
N VAL A 36 31.79 -25.61 -0.43
CA VAL A 36 31.07 -26.84 -0.11
C VAL A 36 32.05 -27.83 0.56
N PRO A 37 31.76 -28.36 1.76
CA PRO A 37 32.62 -29.31 2.43
C PRO A 37 32.88 -30.58 1.59
N ARG A 38 34.03 -31.26 1.83
CA ARG A 38 34.32 -32.52 1.14
C ARG A 38 33.29 -33.60 1.50
N GLY A 39 32.79 -34.30 0.51
CA GLY A 39 31.76 -35.35 0.70
C GLY A 39 30.32 -34.79 0.73
N GLN A 40 30.12 -33.46 0.65
CA GLN A 40 28.81 -32.85 0.55
C GLN A 40 28.57 -32.25 -0.83
N TYR A 41 27.31 -31.94 -1.10
CA TYR A 41 26.84 -31.43 -2.39
C TYR A 41 26.16 -30.08 -2.23
N LEU A 42 26.33 -29.18 -3.21
CA LEU A 42 25.58 -27.92 -3.32
C LEU A 42 24.18 -28.23 -3.83
N LEU A 43 23.15 -27.74 -3.15
CA LEU A 43 21.80 -27.75 -3.70
C LEU A 43 21.70 -26.68 -4.79
N ASN A 44 21.70 -27.13 -6.05
CA ASN A 44 21.82 -26.26 -7.20
C ASN A 44 20.44 -25.77 -7.69
N ASP A 45 19.45 -26.64 -7.75
CA ASP A 45 18.13 -26.34 -8.29
C ASP A 45 17.06 -27.17 -7.58
N VAL A 46 15.91 -26.59 -7.29
CA VAL A 46 14.77 -27.27 -6.68
C VAL A 46 13.51 -26.98 -7.48
N LYS A 47 12.91 -28.03 -8.02
CA LYS A 47 11.68 -27.93 -8.81
C LYS A 47 10.53 -28.72 -8.19
N VAL A 48 9.32 -28.19 -8.37
CA VAL A 48 8.08 -28.90 -8.04
C VAL A 48 7.29 -29.09 -9.32
N HIS A 49 6.98 -30.33 -9.61
CA HIS A 49 6.14 -30.71 -10.74
C HIS A 49 4.85 -31.34 -10.19
N VAL A 50 3.70 -30.84 -10.60
CA VAL A 50 2.40 -31.42 -10.29
C VAL A 50 1.85 -31.99 -11.59
N GLU A 51 1.58 -33.30 -11.60
CA GLU A 51 1.12 -34.00 -12.77
C GLU A 51 -0.38 -33.77 -12.96
N ASP A 52 -0.78 -33.44 -14.20
CA ASP A 52 -2.16 -33.36 -14.70
C ASP A 52 -3.19 -32.62 -13.84
N ASN A 53 -2.73 -31.65 -13.02
CA ASN A 53 -3.64 -30.88 -12.19
C ASN A 53 -3.40 -29.36 -12.32
N LYS A 54 -4.43 -28.64 -12.83
CA LYS A 54 -4.44 -27.19 -12.95
C LYS A 54 -4.92 -26.47 -11.69
N ASP A 55 -5.60 -27.19 -10.80
CA ASP A 55 -6.26 -26.61 -9.61
C ASP A 55 -5.25 -26.38 -8.45
N VAL A 56 -4.12 -27.10 -8.47
CA VAL A 56 -3.03 -26.94 -7.51
C VAL A 56 -1.77 -26.47 -8.22
N PRO A 57 -1.53 -25.16 -8.34
CA PRO A 57 -0.33 -24.63 -8.95
C PRO A 57 0.92 -25.06 -8.19
N ALA A 58 1.95 -25.55 -8.88
CA ALA A 58 3.23 -25.92 -8.26
C ALA A 58 3.83 -24.76 -7.44
N ALA A 59 3.60 -23.51 -7.85
CA ALA A 59 4.05 -22.30 -7.14
C ALA A 59 3.52 -22.20 -5.71
N ASP A 60 2.28 -22.67 -5.45
CA ASP A 60 1.68 -22.65 -4.11
C ASP A 60 2.29 -23.70 -3.18
N LEU A 61 2.94 -24.70 -3.74
CA LEU A 61 3.58 -25.79 -3.00
C LEU A 61 5.04 -25.51 -2.63
N VAL A 62 5.72 -24.61 -3.34
CA VAL A 62 7.13 -24.23 -3.06
C VAL A 62 7.34 -23.72 -1.62
N LYS A 63 6.32 -23.16 -1.00
CA LYS A 63 6.39 -22.70 0.41
C LYS A 63 6.55 -23.82 1.44
N TYR A 64 6.18 -25.04 1.09
CA TYR A 64 6.27 -26.24 1.96
C TYR A 64 7.61 -26.95 1.87
N ILE A 65 8.47 -26.53 0.94
CA ILE A 65 9.83 -27.06 0.80
C ILE A 65 10.72 -26.47 1.90
N GLN A 66 11.36 -27.35 2.69
CA GLN A 66 12.20 -26.97 3.81
C GLN A 66 13.57 -26.46 3.36
N GLN A 67 14.08 -26.94 2.24
CA GLN A 67 15.38 -26.54 1.71
C GLN A 67 15.24 -25.97 0.29
N LYS A 68 15.62 -24.71 0.14
CA LYS A 68 15.59 -23.99 -1.15
C LYS A 68 17.02 -23.75 -1.63
N GLU A 69 17.18 -23.69 -2.93
CA GLU A 69 18.44 -23.31 -3.56
C GLU A 69 18.86 -21.86 -3.24
N ASN A 70 20.14 -21.54 -3.47
CA ASN A 70 20.62 -20.15 -3.36
C ASN A 70 19.85 -19.20 -4.28
N THR A 71 19.71 -17.95 -3.85
CA THR A 71 18.94 -16.92 -4.56
C THR A 71 19.42 -16.71 -5.99
N GLU A 72 18.49 -16.75 -6.94
CA GLU A 72 18.72 -16.55 -8.36
C GLU A 72 18.23 -15.16 -8.82
N ILE A 73 19.05 -14.50 -9.64
CA ILE A 73 18.68 -13.28 -10.37
C ILE A 73 18.41 -13.68 -11.81
N LEU A 74 17.30 -13.16 -12.38
CA LEU A 74 16.82 -13.52 -13.73
C LEU A 74 16.54 -15.01 -13.94
N GLY A 75 16.40 -15.80 -12.87
CA GLY A 75 16.03 -17.22 -12.93
C GLY A 75 17.16 -18.18 -13.26
N PHE A 76 18.41 -17.72 -13.41
CA PHE A 76 19.55 -18.59 -13.69
C PHE A 76 20.87 -18.13 -13.06
N TRP A 77 20.97 -16.91 -12.58
CA TRP A 77 22.25 -16.35 -12.14
C TRP A 77 22.32 -16.20 -10.61
N LYS A 78 23.16 -17.03 -9.97
CA LYS A 78 23.39 -17.03 -8.51
C LYS A 78 24.48 -16.03 -8.13
N LEU A 79 24.21 -14.73 -8.38
CA LEU A 79 25.18 -13.66 -8.17
C LEU A 79 25.67 -13.61 -6.73
N GLN A 80 24.77 -13.72 -5.74
CA GLN A 80 25.13 -13.64 -4.32
C GLN A 80 26.02 -14.80 -3.87
N LEU A 81 25.77 -16.02 -4.35
CA LEU A 81 26.66 -17.16 -4.16
C LEU A 81 28.02 -16.92 -4.85
N GLY A 82 28.03 -16.34 -6.04
CA GLY A 82 29.24 -15.92 -6.75
C GLY A 82 30.09 -14.95 -5.94
N ILE A 83 29.46 -13.91 -5.38
CA ILE A 83 30.12 -12.92 -4.49
C ILE A 83 30.71 -13.63 -3.26
N TYR A 84 29.96 -14.50 -2.59
CA TYR A 84 30.45 -15.27 -1.45
C TYR A 84 31.70 -16.09 -1.80
N ASN A 85 31.73 -16.70 -2.98
CA ASN A 85 32.83 -17.52 -3.44
C ASN A 85 34.09 -16.72 -3.83
N THR A 86 34.01 -15.40 -3.98
CA THR A 86 35.20 -14.54 -4.13
C THR A 86 35.99 -14.41 -2.82
N ALA A 87 35.36 -14.70 -1.67
CA ALA A 87 36.04 -14.68 -0.38
C ALA A 87 37.28 -15.63 -0.34
N SER A 88 38.32 -15.22 0.37
CA SER A 88 39.45 -16.10 0.67
C SER A 88 39.07 -17.06 1.81
N LEU A 89 39.82 -18.16 1.96
CA LEU A 89 39.73 -19.06 3.11
C LEU A 89 40.12 -18.33 4.42
N ASP A 90 41.00 -17.33 4.30
CA ASP A 90 41.34 -16.44 5.42
C ASP A 90 40.18 -15.51 5.75
N THR A 91 39.56 -15.75 6.91
CA THR A 91 38.39 -15.01 7.40
C THR A 91 38.76 -13.65 7.97
N ALA A 92 40.03 -13.37 8.26
CA ALA A 92 40.47 -12.12 8.87
C ALA A 92 40.54 -10.97 7.85
N LYS A 93 40.72 -11.26 6.56
CA LYS A 93 40.83 -10.23 5.52
C LYS A 93 39.52 -9.45 5.36
N TRP A 94 39.64 -8.12 5.33
CA TRP A 94 38.48 -7.21 5.16
C TRP A 94 37.64 -7.53 3.90
N THR A 95 38.30 -7.85 2.79
CA THR A 95 37.63 -8.24 1.54
C THR A 95 36.80 -9.51 1.70
N SER A 96 37.33 -10.51 2.43
CA SER A 96 36.64 -11.77 2.72
C SER A 96 35.43 -11.58 3.64
N LYS A 97 35.57 -10.70 4.66
CA LYS A 97 34.45 -10.34 5.54
C LYS A 97 33.30 -9.71 4.75
N ASN A 98 33.62 -8.73 3.89
CA ASN A 98 32.60 -8.08 3.07
C ASN A 98 31.98 -8.99 2.03
N ALA A 99 32.76 -9.83 1.33
CA ALA A 99 32.24 -10.79 0.38
C ALA A 99 31.28 -11.81 1.04
N ARG A 100 31.57 -12.24 2.27
CA ARG A 100 30.68 -13.14 3.04
C ARG A 100 29.45 -12.44 3.61
N LYS A 101 29.55 -11.14 3.92
CA LYS A 101 28.43 -10.33 4.42
C LYS A 101 27.42 -9.98 3.33
N ILE A 102 27.90 -9.69 2.11
CA ILE A 102 27.09 -9.30 0.96
C ILE A 102 26.60 -10.53 0.20
N GLY A 103 27.45 -11.57 0.11
CA GLY A 103 27.16 -12.82 -0.56
C GLY A 103 26.30 -13.76 0.28
N GLU A 104 25.76 -14.78 -0.36
CA GLU A 104 24.98 -15.86 0.24
C GLU A 104 25.83 -17.12 0.33
N ALA A 105 25.88 -17.75 1.51
CA ALA A 105 26.61 -19.01 1.71
C ALA A 105 26.01 -20.13 0.85
N PRO A 106 26.83 -21.14 0.40
CA PRO A 106 26.30 -22.25 -0.37
C PRO A 106 25.32 -23.07 0.47
N VAL A 107 24.14 -23.34 -0.10
CA VAL A 107 23.16 -24.24 0.50
C VAL A 107 23.59 -25.68 0.30
N ILE A 108 23.87 -26.37 1.40
CA ILE A 108 24.32 -27.75 1.38
C ILE A 108 23.11 -28.68 1.34
N PHE A 109 23.10 -29.61 0.40
CA PHE A 109 22.06 -30.61 0.26
C PHE A 109 21.97 -31.52 1.50
N SER A 110 20.76 -31.70 2.06
CA SER A 110 20.46 -32.59 3.17
C SER A 110 19.28 -33.52 2.82
N PRO A 111 19.50 -34.84 2.82
CA PRO A 111 18.43 -35.82 2.58
C PRO A 111 17.30 -35.73 3.59
N GLU A 112 17.60 -35.45 4.87
CA GLU A 112 16.61 -35.32 5.95
C GLU A 112 15.60 -34.19 5.66
N LEU A 113 16.07 -33.06 5.08
CA LEU A 113 15.21 -31.95 4.70
C LEU A 113 14.37 -32.27 3.45
N VAL A 114 14.82 -33.17 2.60
CA VAL A 114 14.02 -33.68 1.48
C VAL A 114 12.85 -34.52 2.00
N ASP A 115 13.09 -35.46 2.92
CA ASP A 115 12.03 -36.28 3.52
C ASP A 115 11.02 -35.43 4.29
N ALA A 116 11.51 -34.43 5.04
CA ALA A 116 10.65 -33.45 5.70
C ALA A 116 9.80 -32.66 4.70
N SER A 117 10.37 -32.26 3.55
CA SER A 117 9.66 -31.58 2.48
C SER A 117 8.59 -32.46 1.85
N CYS A 118 8.90 -33.74 1.55
CA CYS A 118 7.93 -34.71 1.03
C CYS A 118 6.73 -34.87 2.00
N THR A 119 7.01 -34.96 3.30
CA THR A 119 5.96 -35.04 4.34
C THR A 119 5.09 -33.78 4.35
N GLN A 120 5.69 -32.58 4.26
CA GLN A 120 4.95 -31.32 4.23
C GLN A 120 4.13 -31.17 2.92
N LEU A 121 4.68 -31.55 1.79
CA LEU A 121 3.98 -31.54 0.50
C LEU A 121 2.77 -32.49 0.53
N LYS A 122 2.94 -33.70 1.07
CA LYS A 122 1.82 -34.65 1.24
C LYS A 122 0.74 -34.11 2.17
N ARG A 123 1.12 -33.47 3.28
CA ARG A 123 0.17 -32.80 4.17
C ARG A 123 -0.56 -31.65 3.46
N ALA A 124 0.15 -30.86 2.65
CA ALA A 124 -0.45 -29.78 1.88
C ALA A 124 -1.48 -30.31 0.86
N MET A 125 -1.19 -31.43 0.22
CA MET A 125 -2.14 -32.10 -0.69
C MET A 125 -3.35 -32.65 0.06
N ASN A 126 -3.14 -33.29 1.22
CA ASN A 126 -4.23 -33.77 2.07
C ASN A 126 -5.16 -32.63 2.51
N ASN A 127 -4.58 -31.48 2.89
CA ASN A 127 -5.36 -30.31 3.26
C ASN A 127 -6.24 -29.78 2.12
N LYS A 128 -5.86 -30.06 0.86
CA LYS A 128 -6.64 -29.74 -0.34
C LYS A 128 -7.57 -30.88 -0.79
N GLY A 129 -7.71 -31.93 0.00
CA GLY A 129 -8.59 -33.07 -0.29
C GLY A 129 -7.98 -34.17 -1.15
N TYR A 130 -6.69 -34.09 -1.49
CA TYR A 130 -5.99 -35.13 -2.23
C TYR A 130 -5.35 -36.16 -1.29
N PHE A 131 -6.17 -36.93 -0.58
CA PHE A 131 -5.70 -37.86 0.45
C PHE A 131 -4.88 -39.04 -0.10
N ARG A 132 -4.97 -39.30 -1.40
CA ARG A 132 -4.20 -40.34 -2.10
C ARG A 132 -3.00 -39.78 -2.88
N ALA A 133 -2.64 -38.52 -2.65
CA ALA A 133 -1.50 -37.91 -3.33
C ALA A 133 -0.20 -38.66 -3.03
N ILE A 134 0.58 -38.88 -4.08
CA ILE A 134 1.90 -39.48 -4.02
C ILE A 134 2.93 -38.37 -4.27
N VAL A 135 3.97 -38.33 -3.47
CA VAL A 135 5.07 -37.38 -3.61
C VAL A 135 6.36 -38.16 -3.75
N ASP A 136 6.94 -38.14 -4.96
CA ASP A 136 8.18 -38.76 -5.29
C ASP A 136 9.27 -37.72 -5.56
N THR A 137 10.53 -38.12 -5.50
CA THR A 137 11.68 -37.24 -5.76
C THR A 137 12.61 -37.81 -6.79
N THR A 138 13.11 -36.96 -7.67
CA THR A 138 14.23 -37.32 -8.56
C THR A 138 15.40 -36.41 -8.25
N MET A 139 16.60 -37.03 -8.18
CA MET A 139 17.82 -36.34 -7.84
C MET A 139 18.87 -36.59 -8.90
N GLN A 140 19.44 -35.54 -9.44
CA GLN A 140 20.55 -35.60 -10.39
C GLN A 140 21.78 -34.98 -9.78
N VAL A 141 22.83 -35.78 -9.63
CA VAL A 141 24.11 -35.34 -9.07
C VAL A 141 25.13 -35.18 -10.20
N LYS A 142 25.69 -33.98 -10.34
CA LYS A 142 26.74 -33.66 -11.30
C LYS A 142 27.68 -32.58 -10.71
N ASP A 143 29.00 -32.79 -10.83
CA ASP A 143 30.04 -31.81 -10.43
C ASP A 143 29.84 -31.23 -9.01
N ARG A 144 29.57 -32.12 -8.03
CA ARG A 144 29.27 -31.77 -6.63
C ARG A 144 28.04 -30.88 -6.46
N LYS A 145 27.11 -30.88 -7.41
CA LYS A 145 25.83 -30.17 -7.39
C LYS A 145 24.69 -31.18 -7.46
N VAL A 146 23.61 -30.88 -6.76
CA VAL A 146 22.36 -31.65 -6.77
C VAL A 146 21.26 -30.78 -7.36
N ASN A 147 20.61 -31.30 -8.39
CA ASN A 147 19.33 -30.82 -8.87
C ASN A 147 18.25 -31.76 -8.34
N LEU A 148 17.31 -31.21 -7.60
CA LEU A 148 16.23 -31.94 -6.95
C LEU A 148 14.89 -31.57 -7.59
N ALA A 149 14.10 -32.58 -7.94
CA ALA A 149 12.73 -32.35 -8.38
C ALA A 149 11.75 -33.18 -7.54
N TYR A 150 10.72 -32.54 -7.04
CA TYR A 150 9.58 -33.18 -6.39
C TYR A 150 8.51 -33.42 -7.44
N HIS A 151 8.07 -34.65 -7.61
CA HIS A 151 6.98 -35.06 -8.48
C HIS A 151 5.78 -35.41 -7.64
N ILE A 152 4.69 -34.68 -7.86
CA ILE A 152 3.45 -34.83 -7.10
C ILE A 152 2.38 -35.35 -8.04
N THR A 153 1.89 -36.56 -7.77
CA THR A 153 0.75 -37.17 -8.45
C THR A 153 -0.47 -37.01 -7.53
N PRO A 154 -1.37 -36.04 -7.79
CA PRO A 154 -2.47 -35.69 -6.88
C PRO A 154 -3.51 -36.80 -6.71
N ASN A 155 -3.76 -37.57 -7.77
CA ASN A 155 -4.91 -38.44 -7.91
C ASN A 155 -6.24 -37.64 -7.81
N GLU A 156 -7.38 -38.31 -7.65
CA GLU A 156 -8.66 -37.64 -7.57
C GLU A 156 -8.91 -37.04 -6.18
N PRO A 157 -9.42 -35.79 -6.10
CA PRO A 157 -9.73 -35.15 -4.82
C PRO A 157 -11.02 -35.71 -4.21
N TYR A 158 -11.12 -35.62 -2.91
CA TYR A 158 -12.35 -35.93 -2.19
C TYR A 158 -13.30 -34.73 -2.23
N SER A 159 -14.60 -34.98 -2.46
CA SER A 159 -15.67 -33.98 -2.38
C SER A 159 -16.49 -34.13 -1.11
N ILE A 160 -17.01 -33.03 -0.59
CA ILE A 160 -17.92 -33.04 0.57
C ILE A 160 -19.30 -33.47 0.09
N ARG A 161 -19.75 -34.64 0.56
CA ARG A 161 -21.07 -35.17 0.24
C ARG A 161 -22.15 -34.48 1.04
N ASN A 162 -21.95 -34.40 2.36
CA ASN A 162 -22.90 -33.79 3.28
C ASN A 162 -22.14 -32.95 4.32
N TYR A 163 -22.57 -31.69 4.46
CA TYR A 163 -22.08 -30.80 5.49
C TYR A 163 -23.20 -30.46 6.47
N SER A 164 -22.92 -30.61 7.76
CA SER A 164 -23.88 -30.28 8.84
C SER A 164 -23.18 -29.61 10.00
N ILE A 165 -23.90 -28.76 10.71
CA ILE A 165 -23.47 -28.11 11.94
C ILE A 165 -24.42 -28.56 13.06
N SER A 166 -23.87 -29.09 14.15
CA SER A 166 -24.62 -29.53 15.31
C SER A 166 -23.94 -28.99 16.57
N LEU A 167 -24.48 -27.92 17.10
CA LEU A 167 -24.12 -27.38 18.40
C LEU A 167 -25.18 -27.84 19.40
N ASP A 168 -24.83 -28.04 20.66
CA ASP A 168 -25.72 -28.59 21.68
C ASP A 168 -27.02 -27.79 21.90
N ASN A 169 -27.05 -26.55 21.45
CA ASN A 169 -28.21 -25.66 21.47
C ASN A 169 -28.80 -25.50 20.07
N SER A 170 -30.12 -25.75 19.92
CA SER A 170 -30.83 -25.62 18.65
C SER A 170 -30.82 -24.21 18.10
N GLU A 171 -30.90 -23.18 18.95
CA GLU A 171 -30.82 -21.78 18.53
C GLU A 171 -29.43 -21.44 17.98
N LEU A 172 -28.35 -21.83 18.66
CA LEU A 172 -26.97 -21.64 18.21
C LEU A 172 -26.72 -22.40 16.92
N SER A 173 -27.22 -23.63 16.78
CA SER A 173 -27.11 -24.41 15.55
C SER A 173 -27.80 -23.72 14.39
N SER A 174 -28.99 -23.15 14.58
CA SER A 174 -29.73 -22.42 13.54
C SER A 174 -29.00 -21.16 13.06
N VAL A 175 -28.36 -20.47 14.00
CA VAL A 175 -27.52 -19.29 13.71
C VAL A 175 -26.27 -19.65 12.90
N ALA A 176 -25.63 -20.75 13.29
CA ALA A 176 -24.43 -21.25 12.61
C ALA A 176 -24.75 -21.76 11.20
N GLN A 177 -25.91 -22.41 11.02
CA GLN A 177 -26.36 -23.01 9.77
C GLN A 177 -26.91 -22.02 8.73
N ASN A 178 -26.76 -20.71 8.92
CA ASN A 178 -27.26 -19.73 7.94
C ASN A 178 -26.61 -19.94 6.56
N GLN A 179 -27.31 -20.64 5.68
CA GLN A 179 -26.84 -21.09 4.36
C GLN A 179 -26.33 -19.95 3.46
N ARG A 180 -26.82 -18.73 3.67
CA ARG A 180 -26.40 -17.56 2.87
C ARG A 180 -24.92 -17.19 3.09
N TYR A 181 -24.37 -17.49 4.24
CA TYR A 181 -23.01 -17.09 4.64
C TYR A 181 -22.06 -18.26 4.87
N THR A 182 -22.56 -19.47 4.82
CA THR A 182 -21.78 -20.71 4.97
C THR A 182 -20.78 -20.82 3.81
N LEU A 183 -19.52 -21.08 4.13
CA LEU A 183 -18.44 -21.23 3.14
C LEU A 183 -18.34 -22.66 2.61
N VAL A 184 -18.89 -23.62 3.32
CA VAL A 184 -18.83 -25.05 3.02
C VAL A 184 -20.16 -25.50 2.40
N HIS A 185 -20.10 -26.06 1.20
CA HIS A 185 -21.29 -26.53 0.48
C HIS A 185 -21.15 -27.98 0.05
N ASN A 186 -22.26 -28.68 -0.04
CA ASN A 186 -22.30 -30.04 -0.56
C ASN A 186 -21.83 -30.06 -2.03
N GLY A 187 -21.03 -31.05 -2.39
CA GLY A 187 -20.44 -31.19 -3.73
C GLY A 187 -19.12 -30.46 -3.94
N MET A 188 -18.71 -29.55 -3.03
CA MET A 188 -17.42 -28.90 -3.17
C MET A 188 -16.26 -29.84 -2.81
N GLN A 189 -15.09 -29.58 -3.35
CA GLN A 189 -13.86 -30.27 -2.97
C GLN A 189 -13.53 -30.01 -1.51
N PHE A 190 -13.06 -31.04 -0.79
CA PHE A 190 -12.57 -30.89 0.57
C PHE A 190 -11.35 -29.95 0.60
N ASP A 191 -11.42 -28.93 1.44
CA ASP A 191 -10.33 -27.96 1.66
C ASP A 191 -10.30 -27.59 3.16
N ALA A 192 -9.22 -27.99 3.83
CA ALA A 192 -9.04 -27.72 5.26
C ALA A 192 -8.94 -26.23 5.58
N ASP A 193 -8.42 -25.41 4.65
CA ASP A 193 -8.35 -23.95 4.83
C ASP A 193 -9.76 -23.35 4.82
N ILE A 194 -10.66 -23.83 3.95
CA ILE A 194 -12.06 -23.38 3.89
C ILE A 194 -12.81 -23.84 5.15
N LEU A 195 -12.58 -25.07 5.60
CA LEU A 195 -13.15 -25.56 6.84
C LEU A 195 -12.70 -24.72 8.04
N ASN A 196 -11.43 -24.37 8.11
CA ASN A 196 -10.93 -23.49 9.18
C ASN A 196 -11.52 -22.08 9.10
N GLN A 197 -11.69 -21.52 7.89
CA GLN A 197 -12.38 -20.25 7.70
C GLN A 197 -13.85 -20.32 8.13
N GLU A 198 -14.50 -21.46 7.94
CA GLU A 198 -15.88 -21.68 8.41
C GLU A 198 -15.97 -21.72 9.93
N ARG A 199 -15.00 -22.37 10.62
CA ARG A 199 -14.90 -22.29 12.09
C ARG A 199 -14.78 -20.85 12.58
N LEU A 200 -13.88 -20.07 11.95
CA LEU A 200 -13.70 -18.63 12.23
C LEU A 200 -15.00 -17.85 12.00
N ARG A 201 -15.70 -18.12 10.89
CA ARG A 201 -16.96 -17.47 10.57
C ARG A 201 -18.02 -17.74 11.63
N VAL A 202 -18.18 -19.00 12.05
CA VAL A 202 -19.15 -19.40 13.08
C VAL A 202 -18.79 -18.71 14.40
N ALA A 203 -17.54 -18.82 14.86
CA ALA A 203 -17.09 -18.19 16.10
C ALA A 203 -17.30 -16.66 16.08
N SER A 204 -16.91 -16.00 15.02
CA SER A 204 -17.14 -14.55 14.85
C SER A 204 -18.63 -14.20 14.82
N THR A 205 -19.47 -15.05 14.20
CA THR A 205 -20.93 -14.84 14.19
C THR A 205 -21.50 -14.90 15.61
N MET A 206 -21.02 -15.81 16.42
CA MET A 206 -21.42 -15.92 17.83
C MET A 206 -20.94 -14.71 18.64
N ARG A 207 -19.67 -14.31 18.53
CA ARG A 207 -19.14 -13.12 19.21
C ARG A 207 -19.85 -11.83 18.79
N ARG A 208 -20.28 -11.71 17.55
CA ARG A 208 -21.12 -10.57 17.08
C ARG A 208 -22.52 -10.52 17.70
N ARG A 209 -22.99 -11.64 18.24
CA ARG A 209 -24.30 -11.74 18.92
C ARG A 209 -24.22 -11.65 20.44
N GLY A 210 -23.02 -11.45 20.98
CA GLY A 210 -22.82 -11.23 22.39
C GLY A 210 -22.17 -12.38 23.16
N TYR A 211 -21.89 -13.51 22.52
CA TYR A 211 -21.22 -14.66 23.15
C TYR A 211 -19.71 -14.39 23.26
N PHE A 212 -19.32 -13.61 24.25
CA PHE A 212 -17.96 -13.09 24.41
C PHE A 212 -16.88 -14.18 24.49
N TYR A 213 -17.12 -15.23 25.26
CA TYR A 213 -16.18 -16.33 25.47
C TYR A 213 -16.18 -17.37 24.36
N PHE A 214 -17.07 -17.27 23.36
CA PHE A 214 -17.12 -18.26 22.29
C PHE A 214 -15.93 -18.11 21.33
N ASP A 215 -15.12 -19.19 21.20
CA ASP A 215 -13.93 -19.20 20.34
C ASP A 215 -13.97 -20.31 19.29
N GLN A 216 -13.17 -20.13 18.21
CA GLN A 216 -13.05 -21.12 17.15
C GLN A 216 -12.47 -22.46 17.64
N GLU A 217 -11.61 -22.44 18.67
CA GLU A 217 -11.01 -23.64 19.24
C GLU A 217 -12.03 -24.52 19.97
N MET A 218 -13.21 -23.99 20.25
CA MET A 218 -14.34 -24.74 20.77
C MET A 218 -15.05 -25.61 19.73
N LEU A 219 -14.74 -25.42 18.46
CA LEU A 219 -15.33 -26.10 17.31
C LEU A 219 -14.38 -27.16 16.76
N GLN A 220 -14.89 -28.36 16.49
CA GLN A 220 -14.15 -29.42 15.78
C GLN A 220 -14.94 -29.93 14.58
N TYR A 221 -14.22 -30.61 13.68
CA TYR A 221 -14.83 -31.34 12.59
C TYR A 221 -14.70 -32.84 12.82
N LYS A 222 -15.80 -33.56 12.72
CA LYS A 222 -15.81 -35.01 12.52
C LYS A 222 -16.05 -35.30 11.05
N ALA A 223 -15.14 -36.07 10.44
CA ALA A 223 -15.14 -36.39 9.04
C ALA A 223 -15.24 -37.90 8.83
N ASP A 224 -16.22 -38.33 8.03
CA ASP A 224 -16.44 -39.76 7.71
C ASP A 224 -16.27 -39.98 6.20
N SER A 225 -15.20 -40.67 5.81
CA SER A 225 -14.87 -41.02 4.43
C SER A 225 -15.24 -42.45 4.05
N THR A 226 -15.94 -43.19 4.93
CA THR A 226 -16.23 -44.64 4.73
C THR A 226 -17.43 -44.90 3.80
N ARG A 227 -18.29 -43.88 3.58
CA ARG A 227 -19.60 -44.05 2.95
C ARG A 227 -19.66 -43.66 1.45
N GLY A 228 -18.55 -43.69 0.71
CA GLY A 228 -18.59 -43.40 -0.71
C GLY A 228 -17.22 -43.44 -1.38
N LYS A 229 -17.19 -43.52 -2.71
CA LYS A 229 -15.94 -43.37 -3.47
C LYS A 229 -15.57 -41.89 -3.54
N GLN A 230 -14.42 -41.51 -2.91
CA GLN A 230 -13.88 -40.14 -2.92
C GLN A 230 -14.87 -39.08 -2.43
N GLN A 231 -15.74 -39.47 -1.48
CA GLN A 231 -16.68 -38.58 -0.80
C GLN A 231 -16.48 -38.59 0.70
N ILE A 232 -16.75 -37.47 1.36
CA ILE A 232 -16.57 -37.31 2.78
C ILE A 232 -17.79 -36.56 3.36
N ASP A 233 -18.34 -37.08 4.43
CA ASP A 233 -19.34 -36.38 5.25
C ASP A 233 -18.59 -35.58 6.31
N VAL A 234 -18.90 -34.31 6.46
CA VAL A 234 -18.25 -33.38 7.38
C VAL A 234 -19.29 -32.81 8.34
N LYS A 235 -19.09 -33.02 9.62
CA LYS A 235 -19.94 -32.48 10.68
C LYS A 235 -19.13 -31.55 11.58
N MET A 236 -19.55 -30.29 11.69
CA MET A 236 -19.02 -29.35 12.68
C MET A 236 -19.77 -29.54 13.99
N GLU A 237 -19.04 -29.68 15.07
CA GLU A 237 -19.61 -29.84 16.44
C GLU A 237 -18.69 -29.17 17.46
N LEU A 238 -19.18 -29.08 18.72
CA LEU A 238 -18.35 -28.62 19.83
C LEU A 238 -17.27 -29.65 20.15
N GLN A 239 -16.10 -29.17 20.58
CA GLN A 239 -15.02 -30.00 21.08
C GLN A 239 -15.50 -30.87 22.28
N ASP A 240 -15.02 -32.09 22.36
CA ASP A 240 -15.41 -33.05 23.39
C ASP A 240 -15.11 -32.54 24.83
N TYR A 241 -14.04 -31.72 24.99
CA TYR A 241 -13.73 -31.13 26.32
C TYR A 241 -14.81 -30.16 26.81
N ILE A 242 -15.55 -29.49 25.92
CA ILE A 242 -16.66 -28.60 26.30
C ILE A 242 -17.76 -29.39 27.00
N GLN A 243 -17.96 -30.62 26.58
CA GLN A 243 -18.97 -31.50 27.22
C GLN A 243 -18.57 -31.91 28.65
N MET A 244 -17.27 -31.86 28.96
CA MET A 244 -16.72 -32.20 30.28
C MET A 244 -16.67 -31.02 31.26
N LEU A 245 -16.94 -29.79 30.79
CA LEU A 245 -17.00 -28.61 31.63
C LEU A 245 -18.18 -28.69 32.61
N SER A 246 -18.06 -27.97 33.74
CA SER A 246 -19.18 -27.78 34.67
C SER A 246 -20.34 -27.02 34.01
N ASP A 247 -21.54 -27.13 34.54
CA ASP A 247 -22.70 -26.42 34.01
C ASP A 247 -22.51 -24.88 34.08
N GLU A 248 -21.85 -24.38 35.11
CA GLU A 248 -21.51 -22.96 35.26
C GLU A 248 -20.55 -22.47 34.18
N GLU A 249 -19.49 -23.24 33.87
CA GLU A 249 -18.52 -22.90 32.81
C GLU A 249 -19.19 -22.92 31.43
N LYS A 250 -20.05 -23.91 31.15
CA LYS A 250 -20.84 -23.95 29.91
C LYS A 250 -21.77 -22.75 29.80
N GLU A 251 -22.47 -22.42 30.90
CA GLU A 251 -23.38 -21.29 30.94
C GLU A 251 -22.63 -19.97 30.62
N ASN A 252 -21.42 -19.79 31.14
CA ASN A 252 -20.59 -18.62 30.85
C ASN A 252 -20.21 -18.53 29.38
N ILE A 253 -19.83 -19.63 28.72
CA ILE A 253 -19.49 -19.68 27.30
C ILE A 253 -20.70 -19.30 26.43
N PHE A 254 -21.89 -19.78 26.78
CA PHE A 254 -23.12 -19.60 26.01
C PHE A 254 -24.00 -18.45 26.51
N ARG A 255 -23.46 -17.58 27.39
CA ARG A 255 -24.15 -16.39 27.88
C ARG A 255 -23.90 -15.20 26.95
N VAL A 256 -24.94 -14.38 26.80
CA VAL A 256 -24.87 -13.10 26.07
C VAL A 256 -24.46 -12.00 27.03
N TYR A 257 -23.31 -11.37 26.74
CA TYR A 257 -22.73 -10.31 27.54
C TYR A 257 -23.15 -8.94 27.05
N LYS A 258 -23.24 -7.96 27.95
CA LYS A 258 -23.48 -6.54 27.70
C LYS A 258 -22.28 -5.72 28.17
N ILE A 259 -22.10 -4.57 27.59
CA ILE A 259 -21.08 -3.61 27.99
C ILE A 259 -21.66 -2.69 29.07
N ALA A 260 -21.15 -2.75 30.27
CA ALA A 260 -21.59 -1.87 31.36
C ALA A 260 -21.01 -0.47 31.18
N ARG A 261 -19.69 -0.37 31.05
CA ARG A 261 -18.97 0.91 30.91
C ARG A 261 -17.87 0.77 29.88
N VAL A 262 -17.45 1.92 29.30
CA VAL A 262 -16.31 2.01 28.41
C VAL A 262 -15.27 2.95 29.03
N HIS A 263 -14.11 2.42 29.35
CA HIS A 263 -13.00 3.11 29.97
C HIS A 263 -11.94 3.48 28.93
N PHE A 264 -11.67 4.77 28.78
CA PHE A 264 -10.57 5.26 27.96
C PHE A 264 -9.38 5.62 28.85
N HIS A 265 -8.27 4.91 28.69
CA HIS A 265 -6.98 5.19 29.32
C HIS A 265 -6.11 5.94 28.31
N ILE A 266 -6.07 7.29 28.43
CA ILE A 266 -5.45 8.17 27.45
C ILE A 266 -4.02 8.46 27.87
N ASP A 267 -3.09 8.35 26.93
CA ASP A 267 -1.64 8.57 27.14
C ASP A 267 -1.02 7.59 28.14
N TYR A 268 -1.56 6.39 28.19
CA TYR A 268 -1.02 5.32 29.02
C TYR A 268 0.19 4.67 28.34
N ASP A 269 1.32 4.62 29.06
CA ASP A 269 2.52 3.92 28.63
C ASP A 269 2.69 2.68 29.53
N PRO A 270 2.48 1.46 29.02
CA PRO A 270 2.57 0.24 29.82
C PRO A 270 4.01 -0.03 30.32
N THR A 271 5.01 0.64 29.73
CA THR A 271 6.43 0.48 30.12
C THR A 271 6.88 1.48 31.18
N ARG A 272 6.05 2.49 31.48
CA ARG A 272 6.31 3.52 32.46
C ARG A 272 5.20 3.53 33.48
N LEU A 273 5.41 2.94 34.64
CA LEU A 273 4.55 3.16 35.79
C LEU A 273 4.49 4.66 36.08
N PRO A 274 3.31 5.22 36.34
CA PRO A 274 3.16 6.64 36.65
C PRO A 274 3.68 6.92 38.06
N GLU A 275 5.00 6.97 38.22
CA GLU A 275 5.62 7.54 39.41
C GLU A 275 5.49 9.06 39.26
N ASP A 276 4.79 9.71 40.19
CA ASP A 276 4.71 11.16 40.43
C ASP A 276 3.91 12.04 39.44
N LYS A 277 2.97 11.52 38.66
CA LYS A 277 2.07 12.39 37.89
C LYS A 277 0.62 12.26 38.35
N GLU A 278 -0.01 13.42 38.56
CA GLU A 278 -1.45 13.49 38.87
C GLU A 278 -2.26 12.82 37.74
N MET A 279 -3.10 11.85 38.13
CA MET A 279 -4.04 11.19 37.26
C MET A 279 -5.39 11.91 37.37
N TYR A 280 -5.93 12.29 36.21
CA TYR A 280 -7.24 12.94 36.13
C TYR A 280 -8.27 11.95 35.63
N ALA A 281 -9.51 12.06 36.07
CA ALA A 281 -10.62 11.26 35.61
C ALA A 281 -11.85 12.12 35.36
N SER A 282 -12.62 11.73 34.35
CA SER A 282 -13.95 12.28 34.10
C SER A 282 -14.89 11.16 33.65
N SER A 283 -16.19 11.35 33.82
CA SER A 283 -17.18 10.40 33.34
C SER A 283 -18.31 11.12 32.61
N ARG A 284 -18.82 10.49 31.55
CA ARG A 284 -19.91 11.01 30.75
C ARG A 284 -20.68 9.89 30.06
N ASP A 285 -21.99 9.79 30.32
CA ASP A 285 -22.90 8.87 29.61
C ASP A 285 -22.42 7.39 29.63
N GLY A 286 -21.85 6.92 30.77
CA GLY A 286 -21.28 5.58 30.91
C GLY A 286 -19.88 5.39 30.33
N TYR A 287 -19.29 6.43 29.75
CA TYR A 287 -17.88 6.47 29.37
C TYR A 287 -17.05 7.07 30.51
N VAL A 288 -15.94 6.44 30.81
CA VAL A 288 -14.98 6.88 31.83
C VAL A 288 -13.66 7.20 31.13
N PHE A 289 -13.11 8.37 31.39
CA PHE A 289 -11.85 8.83 30.79
C PHE A 289 -10.83 9.03 31.89
N THR A 290 -9.63 8.48 31.70
CA THR A 290 -8.48 8.70 32.58
C THR A 290 -7.29 9.16 31.75
N TRP A 291 -6.54 10.15 32.24
CA TRP A 291 -5.35 10.65 31.58
C TRP A 291 -4.32 11.17 32.59
N VAL A 292 -3.07 11.29 32.14
CA VAL A 292 -1.97 11.81 32.92
C VAL A 292 -1.54 13.18 32.36
N GLY A 293 -1.53 14.21 33.21
CA GLY A 293 -1.12 15.56 32.81
C GLY A 293 -2.13 16.26 31.90
N LYS A 294 -1.72 16.75 30.71
CA LYS A 294 -2.62 17.43 29.77
C LYS A 294 -3.42 16.43 28.95
N GLN A 295 -4.72 16.59 28.91
CA GLN A 295 -5.61 15.75 28.10
C GLN A 295 -5.21 15.81 26.61
N LEU A 296 -4.88 14.66 26.04
CA LEU A 296 -4.43 14.52 24.65
C LEU A 296 -5.56 14.80 23.66
N LEU A 297 -6.70 14.17 23.82
CA LEU A 297 -7.85 14.23 22.92
C LEU A 297 -9.10 14.64 23.67
N ARG A 298 -10.00 15.37 23.00
CA ARG A 298 -11.31 15.73 23.56
C ARG A 298 -12.17 14.47 23.69
N GLU A 299 -12.91 14.34 24.78
CA GLU A 299 -13.84 13.21 25.05
C GLU A 299 -14.81 12.99 23.89
N LYS A 300 -15.43 14.06 23.39
CA LYS A 300 -16.36 14.01 22.25
C LYS A 300 -15.73 13.34 21.02
N MET A 301 -14.42 13.54 20.81
CA MET A 301 -13.71 12.95 19.70
C MET A 301 -13.54 11.43 19.88
N LEU A 302 -13.23 11.00 21.10
CA LEU A 302 -13.11 9.58 21.43
C LEU A 302 -14.46 8.87 21.33
N ILE A 303 -15.53 9.43 21.90
CA ILE A 303 -16.89 8.89 21.81
C ILE A 303 -17.31 8.75 20.33
N ARG A 304 -17.08 9.77 19.50
CA ARG A 304 -17.44 9.76 18.07
C ARG A 304 -16.75 8.61 17.31
N ASN A 305 -15.52 8.27 17.70
CA ASN A 305 -14.74 7.21 17.08
C ASN A 305 -14.87 5.85 17.76
N CYS A 306 -15.71 5.74 18.79
CA CYS A 306 -16.02 4.52 19.51
C CYS A 306 -17.45 4.05 19.20
N PRO A 307 -17.65 3.12 18.26
CA PRO A 307 -18.95 2.50 18.02
C PRO A 307 -19.51 1.67 19.19
N ILE A 308 -18.67 1.25 20.14
CA ILE A 308 -19.10 0.54 21.36
C ILE A 308 -19.78 1.53 22.27
N LYS A 309 -21.00 1.21 22.71
CA LYS A 309 -21.77 2.05 23.62
C LYS A 309 -22.05 1.30 24.93
N PRO A 310 -22.01 2.01 26.07
CA PRO A 310 -22.50 1.46 27.32
C PRO A 310 -23.96 0.99 27.19
N GLY A 311 -24.29 -0.18 27.76
CA GLY A 311 -25.60 -0.83 27.68
C GLY A 311 -25.82 -1.71 26.43
N ASP A 312 -25.00 -1.60 25.40
CA ASP A 312 -25.11 -2.44 24.21
C ASP A 312 -24.64 -3.87 24.50
N ARG A 313 -25.18 -4.84 23.73
CA ARG A 313 -24.63 -6.21 23.73
C ARG A 313 -23.20 -6.18 23.18
N TYR A 314 -22.34 -7.03 23.74
CA TYR A 314 -21.03 -7.26 23.17
C TYR A 314 -21.12 -7.62 21.68
N ASN A 315 -20.29 -7.03 20.87
CA ASN A 315 -20.26 -7.26 19.43
C ASN A 315 -18.84 -7.07 18.89
N GLU A 316 -18.21 -8.18 18.47
CA GLU A 316 -16.85 -8.19 17.93
C GLU A 316 -16.63 -7.20 16.77
N ASN A 317 -17.62 -7.03 15.89
CA ASN A 317 -17.53 -6.08 14.77
C ASN A 317 -17.44 -4.62 15.25
N LEU A 318 -18.09 -4.28 16.38
CA LEU A 318 -17.97 -2.95 16.97
C LEU A 318 -16.59 -2.76 17.59
N VAL A 319 -16.00 -3.81 18.17
CA VAL A 319 -14.61 -3.79 18.69
C VAL A 319 -13.62 -3.55 17.55
N GLU A 320 -13.71 -4.33 16.47
CA GLU A 320 -12.85 -4.16 15.27
C GLU A 320 -12.97 -2.75 14.67
N ARG A 321 -14.20 -2.24 14.56
CA ARG A 321 -14.45 -0.88 14.05
C ARG A 321 -13.92 0.20 14.99
N THR A 322 -14.03 0.01 16.30
CA THR A 322 -13.47 0.93 17.29
C THR A 322 -11.96 0.98 17.17
N TYR A 323 -11.31 -0.19 17.15
CA TYR A 323 -9.88 -0.31 16.93
C TYR A 323 -9.45 0.40 15.65
N ALA A 324 -10.10 0.08 14.53
CA ALA A 324 -9.76 0.67 13.23
C ALA A 324 -9.91 2.20 13.20
N ARG A 325 -10.97 2.75 13.79
CA ARG A 325 -11.20 4.20 13.84
C ARG A 325 -10.23 4.93 14.76
N LEU A 326 -9.97 4.39 15.93
CA LEU A 326 -9.05 4.99 16.89
C LEU A 326 -7.60 4.93 16.38
N ASN A 327 -7.20 3.80 15.77
CA ASN A 327 -5.86 3.64 15.19
C ASN A 327 -5.59 4.53 13.97
N GLN A 328 -6.63 5.08 13.33
CA GLN A 328 -6.50 6.05 12.24
C GLN A 328 -6.28 7.49 12.73
N LEU A 329 -6.43 7.76 14.01
CA LEU A 329 -6.23 9.10 14.57
C LEU A 329 -4.74 9.42 14.63
N ALA A 330 -4.34 10.51 13.99
CA ALA A 330 -2.93 10.90 13.82
C ALA A 330 -2.09 10.97 15.12
N PRO A 331 -2.62 11.41 16.29
CA PRO A 331 -1.86 11.46 17.53
C PRO A 331 -1.72 10.11 18.25
N ILE A 332 -2.41 9.05 17.80
CA ILE A 332 -2.41 7.74 18.44
C ILE A 332 -1.38 6.83 17.76
N LYS A 333 -0.52 6.20 18.55
CA LYS A 333 0.47 5.23 18.08
C LYS A 333 0.00 3.79 18.27
N TYR A 334 -0.67 3.52 19.37
CA TYR A 334 -1.09 2.19 19.76
C TYR A 334 -2.48 2.23 20.40
N VAL A 335 -3.31 1.27 20.06
CA VAL A 335 -4.64 1.05 20.62
C VAL A 335 -4.70 -0.38 21.11
N ASP A 336 -5.12 -0.59 22.35
CA ASP A 336 -5.47 -1.89 22.90
C ASP A 336 -6.89 -1.85 23.43
N ILE A 337 -7.66 -2.92 23.20
CA ILE A 337 -9.04 -3.05 23.65
C ILE A 337 -9.17 -4.38 24.36
N SER A 338 -9.39 -4.32 25.66
CA SER A 338 -9.61 -5.47 26.53
C SER A 338 -10.95 -5.37 27.25
N PHE A 339 -11.39 -6.49 27.79
CA PHE A 339 -12.66 -6.59 28.50
C PHE A 339 -12.44 -7.27 29.83
N GLU A 340 -13.10 -6.77 30.87
CA GLU A 340 -13.11 -7.33 32.21
C GLU A 340 -14.55 -7.67 32.58
N GLN A 341 -14.79 -8.89 33.05
CA GLN A 341 -16.10 -9.30 33.54
C GLN A 341 -16.31 -8.75 34.94
N ILE A 342 -17.34 -7.92 35.11
CA ILE A 342 -17.66 -7.26 36.39
C ILE A 342 -18.88 -7.87 37.09
N SER A 343 -19.74 -8.51 36.34
CA SER A 343 -20.89 -9.24 36.86
C SER A 343 -21.17 -10.47 36.01
N VAL A 344 -22.27 -11.18 36.32
CA VAL A 344 -22.61 -12.46 35.67
C VAL A 344 -22.73 -12.32 34.14
N ASP A 345 -23.25 -11.19 33.64
CA ASP A 345 -23.50 -10.95 32.21
C ASP A 345 -23.00 -9.57 31.71
N GLU A 346 -22.15 -8.89 32.51
CA GLU A 346 -21.65 -7.56 32.17
C GLU A 346 -20.14 -7.50 32.08
N LEU A 347 -19.68 -6.75 31.09
CA LEU A 347 -18.28 -6.48 30.79
C LEU A 347 -17.99 -4.99 30.88
N ASP A 348 -16.91 -4.60 31.52
CA ASP A 348 -16.26 -3.31 31.33
C ASP A 348 -15.30 -3.40 30.14
N CYS A 349 -15.37 -2.41 29.24
CA CYS A 349 -14.49 -2.32 28.08
C CYS A 349 -13.36 -1.32 28.39
N HIS A 350 -12.12 -1.77 28.38
CA HIS A 350 -10.94 -0.94 28.58
C HIS A 350 -10.25 -0.65 27.26
N ILE A 351 -10.14 0.61 26.89
CA ILE A 351 -9.50 1.11 25.67
C ILE A 351 -8.25 1.89 26.08
N VAL A 352 -7.10 1.30 25.86
CA VAL A 352 -5.80 1.91 26.17
C VAL A 352 -5.26 2.60 24.92
N LEU A 353 -4.95 3.88 25.04
CA LEU A 353 -4.45 4.72 23.96
C LEU A 353 -3.06 5.25 24.30
N SER A 354 -2.05 4.86 23.52
CA SER A 354 -0.70 5.39 23.66
C SER A 354 -0.44 6.51 22.66
N ARG A 355 0.22 7.57 23.13
CA ARG A 355 0.55 8.75 22.33
C ARG A 355 1.67 8.48 21.34
N GLY A 356 1.51 8.91 20.09
CA GLY A 356 2.56 9.05 19.10
C GLY A 356 3.33 10.38 19.24
N LYS A 357 4.29 10.59 18.34
CA LYS A 357 4.96 11.89 18.20
C LYS A 357 3.96 12.92 17.65
N LEU A 358 3.62 13.93 18.44
CA LEU A 358 2.68 14.97 18.04
C LEU A 358 3.30 15.93 17.03
N ASN A 359 4.54 16.31 17.24
CA ASN A 359 5.27 17.24 16.38
C ASN A 359 6.43 16.52 15.70
N THR A 360 6.62 16.82 14.41
CA THR A 360 7.74 16.34 13.61
C THR A 360 8.30 17.52 12.83
N ILE A 361 9.60 17.70 12.87
CA ILE A 361 10.33 18.64 12.01
C ILE A 361 11.21 17.78 11.11
N SER A 362 11.20 18.06 9.82
CA SER A 362 12.08 17.46 8.81
C SER A 362 12.86 18.54 8.11
N ALA A 363 14.10 18.22 7.76
CA ALA A 363 14.92 19.06 6.88
C ALA A 363 15.57 18.15 5.85
N GLU A 364 15.59 18.58 4.60
CA GLU A 364 16.17 17.84 3.49
C GLU A 364 17.03 18.75 2.62
N ILE A 365 18.09 18.18 2.07
CA ILE A 365 18.95 18.84 1.06
C ILE A 365 19.08 17.87 -0.09
N GLU A 366 18.84 18.34 -1.30
CA GLU A 366 18.87 17.55 -2.52
C GLU A 366 19.78 18.18 -3.56
N GLY A 367 20.56 17.37 -4.26
CA GLY A 367 21.17 17.74 -5.53
C GLY A 367 20.24 17.33 -6.66
N THR A 368 19.93 18.23 -7.57
CA THR A 368 19.07 17.96 -8.73
C THR A 368 19.87 18.00 -10.02
N TYR A 369 19.51 17.14 -10.97
CA TYR A 369 20.01 17.16 -12.34
C TYR A 369 18.86 16.87 -13.28
N SER A 370 18.45 17.83 -14.09
CA SER A 370 17.33 17.71 -15.00
C SER A 370 17.64 18.36 -16.35
N ALA A 371 17.49 17.62 -17.43
CA ALA A 371 17.68 18.10 -18.80
C ALA A 371 19.03 18.80 -19.08
N GLY A 372 20.08 18.43 -18.33
CA GLY A 372 21.40 19.03 -18.43
C GLY A 372 21.68 20.11 -17.38
N ASP A 373 20.68 20.62 -16.70
CA ASP A 373 20.81 21.64 -15.67
C ASP A 373 21.10 21.00 -14.28
N TRP A 374 22.06 21.58 -13.58
CA TRP A 374 22.41 21.19 -12.21
C TRP A 374 21.70 22.09 -11.22
N GLY A 375 21.28 21.54 -10.11
CA GLY A 375 20.63 22.34 -9.09
C GLY A 375 20.86 21.81 -7.67
N ILE A 376 20.51 22.65 -6.72
CA ILE A 376 20.42 22.31 -5.30
C ILE A 376 19.07 22.75 -4.77
N ALA A 377 18.46 21.92 -3.93
CA ALA A 377 17.23 22.25 -3.24
C ALA A 377 17.37 21.99 -1.74
N ALA A 378 16.69 22.80 -0.95
CA ALA A 378 16.57 22.61 0.49
C ALA A 378 15.10 22.72 0.89
N GLY A 379 14.66 21.83 1.78
CA GLY A 379 13.30 21.78 2.29
C GLY A 379 13.27 21.72 3.81
N VAL A 380 12.22 22.31 4.40
CA VAL A 380 11.90 22.21 5.82
C VAL A 380 10.41 21.92 5.95
N GLY A 381 10.07 20.86 6.68
CA GLY A 381 8.70 20.46 6.95
C GLY A 381 8.40 20.47 8.45
N TYR A 382 7.21 20.89 8.80
CA TYR A 382 6.65 20.80 10.15
C TYR A 382 5.29 20.13 10.12
N VAL A 383 5.09 19.12 10.97
CA VAL A 383 3.82 18.43 11.12
C VAL A 383 3.40 18.46 12.58
N ASN A 384 2.17 18.94 12.85
CA ASN A 384 1.51 18.82 14.14
C ASN A 384 0.27 17.93 13.97
N ARG A 385 0.21 16.81 14.70
CA ARG A 385 -0.83 15.78 14.56
C ARG A 385 -2.03 15.95 15.50
N ASN A 386 -2.11 17.05 16.21
CA ASN A 386 -3.20 17.27 17.17
C ASN A 386 -3.41 18.75 17.47
N LEU A 387 -3.61 19.54 16.43
CA LEU A 387 -3.58 21.01 16.51
C LEU A 387 -4.62 21.57 17.52
N PHE A 388 -5.86 21.08 17.47
CA PHE A 388 -6.96 21.52 18.33
C PHE A 388 -7.47 20.45 19.29
N ARG A 389 -6.67 19.40 19.58
CA ARG A 389 -7.03 18.24 20.42
C ARG A 389 -8.21 17.43 19.88
N GLY A 390 -8.44 17.47 18.59
CA GLY A 390 -9.44 16.66 17.88
C GLY A 390 -8.80 15.74 16.83
N ALA A 391 -7.48 15.50 16.96
CA ALA A 391 -6.67 14.75 16.00
C ALA A 391 -6.59 15.41 14.60
N GLU A 392 -6.70 16.74 14.54
CA GLU A 392 -6.44 17.50 13.33
C GLU A 392 -4.92 17.50 13.06
N GLU A 393 -4.52 17.22 11.82
CA GLU A 393 -3.13 17.26 11.40
C GLU A 393 -2.86 18.52 10.57
N LEU A 394 -1.95 19.35 11.03
CA LEU A 394 -1.41 20.47 10.28
C LEU A 394 -0.02 20.09 9.76
N SER A 395 0.16 20.15 8.45
CA SER A 395 1.45 20.06 7.78
C SER A 395 1.79 21.41 7.16
N VAL A 396 3.01 21.87 7.36
CA VAL A 396 3.54 23.07 6.71
C VAL A 396 4.90 22.73 6.13
N ASP A 397 5.06 22.91 4.82
CA ASP A 397 6.28 22.59 4.10
C ASP A 397 6.77 23.81 3.34
N GLY A 398 8.05 24.10 3.48
CA GLY A 398 8.78 25.12 2.73
C GLY A 398 9.93 24.49 1.94
N ARG A 399 10.07 24.83 0.67
CA ARG A 399 11.16 24.36 -0.19
C ARG A 399 11.68 25.50 -1.04
N GLY A 400 13.00 25.59 -1.14
CA GLY A 400 13.71 26.47 -2.07
C GLY A 400 14.62 25.68 -2.98
N SER A 401 14.72 26.05 -4.25
CA SER A 401 15.68 25.46 -5.18
C SER A 401 16.38 26.52 -6.00
N TYR A 402 17.61 26.20 -6.38
CA TYR A 402 18.44 26.99 -7.28
C TYR A 402 19.04 26.07 -8.34
N GLU A 403 18.88 26.45 -9.60
CA GLU A 403 19.37 25.67 -10.74
C GLU A 403 20.31 26.51 -11.61
N TRP A 404 21.45 25.91 -11.99
CA TRP A 404 22.39 26.42 -12.97
C TRP A 404 22.06 25.85 -14.35
N ARG A 405 21.70 26.70 -15.29
CA ARG A 405 21.28 26.29 -16.63
C ARG A 405 22.47 26.22 -17.58
N GLN A 406 22.43 25.30 -18.55
CA GLN A 406 23.49 25.14 -19.54
C GLN A 406 23.73 26.39 -20.42
N ASN A 407 22.70 27.22 -20.62
CA ASN A 407 22.80 28.48 -21.34
C ASN A 407 23.43 29.64 -20.54
N GLY A 408 23.95 29.36 -19.34
CA GLY A 408 24.53 30.37 -18.44
C GLY A 408 23.48 31.08 -17.56
N GLY A 409 22.20 30.79 -17.76
CA GLY A 409 21.08 31.31 -16.95
C GLY A 409 20.98 30.64 -15.59
N ARG A 410 20.06 31.16 -14.78
CA ARG A 410 19.72 30.63 -13.45
C ARG A 410 18.21 30.54 -13.30
N ALA A 411 17.76 29.59 -12.48
CA ALA A 411 16.35 29.50 -12.05
C ALA A 411 16.27 29.40 -10.54
N ILE A 412 15.33 30.11 -9.94
CA ILE A 412 15.05 30.11 -8.53
C ILE A 412 13.59 29.72 -8.36
N GLU A 413 13.31 28.75 -7.49
CA GLU A 413 11.95 28.39 -7.11
C GLU A 413 11.84 28.39 -5.58
N ALA A 414 10.76 28.96 -5.05
CA ALA A 414 10.40 28.89 -3.65
C ALA A 414 8.94 28.44 -3.54
N LYS A 415 8.69 27.40 -2.76
CA LYS A 415 7.36 26.85 -2.52
C LYS A 415 7.07 26.80 -1.03
N VAL A 416 5.89 27.25 -0.65
CA VAL A 416 5.34 27.06 0.71
C VAL A 416 3.96 26.43 0.57
N SER A 417 3.68 25.39 1.35
CA SER A 417 2.37 24.75 1.40
C SER A 417 1.96 24.48 2.83
N ALA A 418 0.68 24.59 3.10
CA ALA A 418 0.06 24.23 4.36
C ALA A 418 -1.17 23.38 4.09
N GLU A 419 -1.30 22.26 4.82
CA GLU A 419 -2.43 21.35 4.73
C GLU A 419 -2.99 21.09 6.13
N LEU A 420 -4.28 21.24 6.29
CA LEU A 420 -5.01 20.94 7.52
C LEU A 420 -5.99 19.78 7.26
N LYS A 421 -5.68 18.60 7.79
CA LYS A 421 -6.52 17.40 7.71
C LYS A 421 -7.35 17.21 8.95
N PHE A 422 -8.63 16.94 8.77
CA PHE A 422 -9.56 16.58 9.84
C PHE A 422 -9.81 15.07 9.84
N PRO A 423 -10.01 14.44 11.01
CA PRO A 423 -10.34 13.01 11.09
C PRO A 423 -11.65 12.62 10.37
N SER A 424 -12.50 13.61 10.07
CA SER A 424 -13.72 13.45 9.26
C SER A 424 -13.46 13.29 7.76
N ALA A 425 -12.21 13.03 7.38
CA ALA A 425 -11.77 12.87 5.99
C ALA A 425 -11.84 14.14 5.12
N ILE A 426 -11.92 15.30 5.75
CA ILE A 426 -11.84 16.62 5.12
C ILE A 426 -10.41 17.12 5.21
N ALA A 427 -9.89 17.69 4.13
CA ALA A 427 -8.62 18.41 4.10
C ALA A 427 -8.81 19.81 3.49
N ILE A 428 -8.08 20.76 4.03
CA ILE A 428 -7.94 22.11 3.49
C ILE A 428 -6.48 22.30 3.15
N ASP A 429 -6.18 22.69 1.95
CA ASP A 429 -4.82 22.96 1.48
C ASP A 429 -4.67 24.39 1.00
N LEU A 430 -3.53 24.97 1.28
CA LEU A 430 -3.08 26.27 0.80
C LEU A 430 -1.65 26.13 0.27
N GLY A 431 -1.36 26.77 -0.84
CA GLY A 431 -0.04 26.71 -1.44
C GLY A 431 0.34 28.03 -2.11
N TYR A 432 1.62 28.34 -2.03
CA TYR A 432 2.24 29.40 -2.79
C TYR A 432 3.51 28.89 -3.44
N ASN A 433 3.66 29.13 -4.73
CA ASN A 433 4.87 28.79 -5.49
C ASN A 433 5.34 30.04 -6.23
N PHE A 434 6.57 30.43 -5.98
CA PHE A 434 7.28 31.50 -6.67
C PHE A 434 8.39 30.90 -7.56
N GLN A 435 8.41 31.30 -8.83
CA GLN A 435 9.43 30.90 -9.79
C GLN A 435 10.02 32.16 -10.45
N ASN A 436 11.33 32.30 -10.42
CA ASN A 436 12.06 33.34 -11.09
C ASN A 436 13.08 32.75 -12.03
N ARG A 437 12.91 33.03 -13.32
CA ARG A 437 13.84 32.75 -14.42
C ARG A 437 14.19 34.06 -15.06
N PRO A 438 15.28 34.71 -14.67
CA PRO A 438 15.57 36.11 -15.04
C PRO A 438 15.62 36.40 -16.56
N ASP A 439 15.92 35.38 -17.38
CA ASP A 439 15.97 35.52 -18.83
C ASP A 439 14.63 35.20 -19.53
N GLU A 440 13.65 34.72 -18.79
CA GLU A 440 12.37 34.24 -19.31
C GLU A 440 11.18 34.95 -18.67
N TYR A 441 10.89 34.62 -17.40
CA TYR A 441 9.71 35.12 -16.66
C TYR A 441 9.86 35.04 -15.14
N THR A 442 9.04 35.81 -14.47
CA THR A 442 8.73 35.63 -13.05
C THR A 442 7.27 35.21 -12.92
N ARG A 443 7.00 34.14 -12.13
CA ARG A 443 5.68 33.57 -11.96
C ARG A 443 5.39 33.30 -10.49
N SER A 444 4.18 33.64 -10.06
CA SER A 444 3.62 33.33 -8.75
C SER A 444 2.34 32.52 -8.91
N ILE A 445 2.22 31.41 -8.17
CA ILE A 445 1.03 30.57 -8.20
C ILE A 445 0.50 30.44 -6.78
N PHE A 446 -0.77 30.80 -6.60
CA PHE A 446 -1.51 30.62 -5.36
C PHE A 446 -2.50 29.49 -5.54
N ASN A 447 -2.53 28.54 -4.61
CA ASN A 447 -3.45 27.42 -4.62
C ASN A 447 -4.24 27.39 -3.31
N ALA A 448 -5.52 27.02 -3.41
CA ALA A 448 -6.36 26.73 -2.25
C ALA A 448 -7.34 25.61 -2.60
N GLY A 449 -7.47 24.63 -1.71
CA GLY A 449 -8.31 23.47 -1.94
C GLY A 449 -9.14 23.07 -0.72
N LEU A 450 -10.29 22.45 -1.00
CA LEU A 450 -11.13 21.78 -0.02
C LEU A 450 -11.47 20.38 -0.55
N GLU A 451 -11.00 19.38 0.14
CA GLU A 451 -11.14 17.98 -0.26
C GLU A 451 -11.90 17.15 0.77
N TYR A 452 -12.62 16.15 0.28
CA TYR A 452 -13.24 15.11 1.08
C TYR A 452 -12.85 13.73 0.53
N THR A 453 -12.27 12.90 1.39
CA THR A 453 -11.86 11.55 1.02
C THR A 453 -12.76 10.51 1.69
N PHE A 454 -13.29 9.58 0.90
CA PHE A 454 -14.10 8.46 1.39
C PHE A 454 -13.49 7.12 0.95
N LYS A 455 -13.23 6.22 1.92
CA LYS A 455 -12.60 4.92 1.66
C LYS A 455 -13.59 3.78 1.84
N GLN A 456 -13.62 2.87 0.88
CA GLN A 456 -14.37 1.62 0.91
C GLN A 456 -13.42 0.41 0.86
N PRO A 457 -12.78 0.04 2.00
CA PRO A 457 -11.74 -0.99 2.03
C PRO A 457 -12.21 -2.36 1.57
N HIS A 458 -13.50 -2.69 1.79
CA HIS A 458 -14.07 -4.00 1.44
C HIS A 458 -14.12 -4.26 -0.07
N ILE A 459 -14.22 -3.20 -0.88
CA ILE A 459 -14.16 -3.28 -2.36
C ILE A 459 -12.83 -2.77 -2.92
N GLY A 460 -11.94 -2.22 -2.08
CA GLY A 460 -10.65 -1.68 -2.50
C GLY A 460 -10.75 -0.34 -3.23
N LEU A 461 -11.80 0.47 -2.97
CA LEU A 461 -12.05 1.73 -3.66
C LEU A 461 -11.90 2.91 -2.70
N ASN A 462 -11.11 3.91 -3.09
CA ASN A 462 -10.98 5.19 -2.43
C ASN A 462 -11.55 6.28 -3.33
N HIS A 463 -12.36 7.15 -2.78
CA HIS A 463 -12.96 8.30 -3.45
C HIS A 463 -12.37 9.59 -2.90
N GLN A 464 -12.14 10.57 -3.75
CA GLN A 464 -11.70 11.91 -3.37
C GLN A 464 -12.54 12.93 -4.15
N PHE A 465 -13.24 13.78 -3.43
CA PHE A 465 -14.02 14.89 -3.95
C PHE A 465 -13.29 16.19 -3.65
N ARG A 466 -12.97 16.97 -4.65
CA ARG A 466 -12.46 18.35 -4.54
C ARG A 466 -13.62 19.30 -4.76
N PHE A 467 -14.15 19.85 -3.68
CA PHE A 467 -15.27 20.78 -3.73
C PHE A 467 -14.87 22.17 -4.15
N VAL A 468 -13.62 22.53 -3.87
CA VAL A 468 -13.00 23.78 -4.25
C VAL A 468 -11.57 23.46 -4.67
N ASP A 469 -11.18 23.86 -5.86
CA ASP A 469 -9.80 23.79 -6.39
C ASP A 469 -9.53 25.15 -7.05
N ILE A 470 -8.88 26.03 -6.31
CA ILE A 470 -8.55 27.39 -6.76
C ILE A 470 -7.08 27.41 -7.10
N SER A 471 -6.72 27.88 -8.28
CA SER A 471 -5.36 28.19 -8.69
C SER A 471 -5.33 29.54 -9.39
N TYR A 472 -4.56 30.47 -8.85
CA TYR A 472 -4.31 31.78 -9.45
C TYR A 472 -2.87 31.87 -9.89
N VAL A 473 -2.65 31.96 -11.20
CA VAL A 473 -1.35 32.11 -11.83
C VAL A 473 -1.16 33.55 -12.22
N TYR A 474 -0.12 34.17 -11.68
CA TYR A 474 0.24 35.55 -11.90
C TYR A 474 1.68 35.67 -12.42
N LEU A 475 1.86 36.34 -13.56
CA LEU A 475 3.15 36.58 -14.21
C LEU A 475 3.44 38.10 -14.18
N PRO A 476 4.08 38.59 -13.10
CA PRO A 476 4.38 40.00 -12.96
C PRO A 476 5.40 40.50 -13.99
N TRP A 477 6.21 39.63 -14.57
CA TRP A 477 7.24 39.98 -15.53
C TRP A 477 7.53 38.86 -16.52
N ILE A 478 7.67 39.23 -17.80
CA ILE A 478 8.08 38.37 -18.89
C ILE A 478 9.10 39.14 -19.71
N SER A 479 10.25 38.55 -20.07
CA SER A 479 11.26 39.20 -20.88
C SER A 479 10.76 39.42 -22.31
N ASP A 480 11.15 40.56 -22.94
CA ASP A 480 10.71 40.87 -24.29
C ASP A 480 11.23 39.85 -25.31
N ALA A 481 12.48 39.39 -25.16
CA ALA A 481 13.05 38.35 -26.01
C ALA A 481 12.27 37.02 -25.92
N PHE A 482 11.84 36.63 -24.72
CA PHE A 482 11.04 35.44 -24.51
C PHE A 482 9.62 35.62 -25.07
N ARG A 483 9.02 36.80 -24.87
CA ARG A 483 7.73 37.17 -25.43
C ARG A 483 7.71 37.09 -26.95
N ASP A 484 8.71 37.69 -27.61
CA ASP A 484 8.81 37.74 -29.06
C ASP A 484 9.02 36.36 -29.68
N GLN A 485 9.80 35.49 -29.03
CA GLN A 485 10.00 34.11 -29.46
C GLN A 485 8.68 33.30 -29.44
N PHE A 486 7.79 33.56 -28.48
CA PHE A 486 6.53 32.84 -28.34
C PHE A 486 5.35 33.52 -29.06
N LEU A 487 5.37 34.84 -29.26
CA LEU A 487 4.34 35.54 -30.03
C LEU A 487 4.40 35.22 -31.53
N GLN A 488 5.60 34.90 -32.04
CA GLN A 488 5.79 34.48 -33.44
C GLN A 488 5.47 33.01 -33.70
N SER A 489 5.42 32.18 -32.63
CA SER A 489 5.01 30.81 -32.70
C SER A 489 3.53 30.68 -32.31
N THR A 490 2.79 29.83 -32.94
CA THR A 490 1.35 29.49 -32.83
C THR A 490 0.63 30.03 -31.58
N ASN A 491 -0.56 30.62 -31.76
CA ASN A 491 -1.45 31.18 -30.72
C ASN A 491 -1.59 30.34 -29.39
N ILE A 492 -1.35 29.04 -29.43
CA ILE A 492 -1.46 28.13 -28.29
C ILE A 492 -0.40 28.40 -27.22
N LEU A 493 0.81 28.82 -27.57
CA LEU A 493 1.88 29.10 -26.61
C LEU A 493 1.72 30.47 -25.95
N LYS A 494 1.09 31.44 -26.63
CA LYS A 494 0.79 32.76 -26.09
C LYS A 494 -0.03 32.63 -24.77
N TYR A 495 -1.11 31.86 -24.80
CA TYR A 495 -1.98 31.65 -23.64
C TYR A 495 -1.32 30.86 -22.48
N SER A 496 -0.13 30.31 -22.69
CA SER A 496 0.58 29.57 -21.64
C SER A 496 1.29 30.49 -20.65
N TYR A 497 1.51 31.72 -21.02
CA TYR A 497 2.24 32.74 -20.24
C TYR A 497 1.40 33.98 -19.97
N GLU A 498 0.11 33.81 -19.78
CA GLU A 498 -0.82 34.85 -19.35
C GLU A 498 -1.30 34.59 -17.93
N ASN A 499 -1.74 35.65 -17.26
CA ASN A 499 -2.41 35.51 -15.99
C ASN A 499 -3.72 34.73 -16.18
N HIS A 500 -3.98 33.78 -15.32
CA HIS A 500 -5.24 33.07 -15.38
C HIS A 500 -5.69 32.60 -14.01
N PHE A 501 -6.99 32.46 -13.89
CA PHE A 501 -7.66 32.04 -12.66
C PHE A 501 -8.46 30.76 -12.93
N ILE A 502 -8.21 29.73 -12.14
CA ILE A 502 -8.87 28.43 -12.25
C ILE A 502 -9.67 28.22 -10.97
N VAL A 503 -10.97 28.00 -11.09
CA VAL A 503 -11.84 27.55 -10.00
C VAL A 503 -12.56 26.31 -10.45
N GLY A 504 -12.18 25.20 -9.89
CA GLY A 504 -12.62 23.88 -10.32
C GLY A 504 -13.32 23.08 -9.24
N LEU A 505 -13.97 22.02 -9.71
CA LEU A 505 -14.51 20.91 -8.96
C LEU A 505 -13.87 19.64 -9.50
N GLY A 506 -13.57 18.67 -8.64
CA GLY A 506 -12.95 17.42 -9.08
C GLY A 506 -13.51 16.22 -8.34
N TYR A 507 -13.51 15.09 -9.03
CA TYR A 507 -13.79 13.80 -8.44
C TYR A 507 -12.79 12.79 -8.96
N SER A 508 -12.08 12.11 -8.06
CA SER A 508 -11.17 11.04 -8.44
C SER A 508 -11.43 9.78 -7.63
N GLY A 509 -11.10 8.66 -8.21
CA GLY A 509 -11.19 7.37 -7.55
C GLY A 509 -9.96 6.51 -7.83
N ASN A 510 -9.59 5.73 -6.83
CA ASN A 510 -8.51 4.77 -6.94
C ASN A 510 -9.01 3.41 -6.47
N TYR A 511 -9.14 2.48 -7.40
CA TYR A 511 -9.55 1.11 -7.15
C TYR A 511 -8.36 0.17 -7.24
N THR A 512 -8.27 -0.77 -6.29
CA THR A 512 -7.33 -1.88 -6.36
C THR A 512 -8.04 -3.21 -6.08
N SER A 513 -7.81 -4.19 -6.93
CA SER A 513 -8.25 -5.57 -6.69
C SER A 513 -7.23 -6.38 -5.89
N PHE A 514 -6.12 -5.77 -5.49
CA PHE A 514 -5.11 -6.41 -4.63
C PHE A 514 -5.71 -6.79 -3.28
N ARG A 515 -5.42 -8.01 -2.84
CA ARG A 515 -5.81 -8.50 -1.51
C ARG A 515 -4.59 -9.03 -0.79
N ALA A 516 -4.31 -8.47 0.39
CA ALA A 516 -3.14 -8.86 1.20
C ALA A 516 -3.13 -10.37 1.57
N ARG A 517 -4.30 -11.00 1.66
CA ARG A 517 -4.43 -12.45 1.91
C ARG A 517 -4.01 -13.32 0.72
N GLN A 518 -3.90 -12.75 -0.48
CA GLN A 518 -3.56 -13.45 -1.73
C GLN A 518 -2.50 -12.67 -2.51
N PRO A 519 -1.28 -12.45 -1.96
CA PRO A 519 -0.27 -11.56 -2.53
C PRO A 519 0.28 -12.04 -3.88
N HIS A 520 0.11 -13.32 -4.20
CA HIS A 520 0.62 -13.93 -5.44
C HIS A 520 -0.42 -13.99 -6.57
N ARG A 521 -1.61 -13.44 -6.38
CA ARG A 521 -2.58 -13.29 -7.45
C ARG A 521 -2.33 -12.06 -8.29
N SER A 522 -2.64 -12.17 -9.58
CA SER A 522 -2.69 -11.02 -10.49
C SER A 522 -3.78 -10.06 -10.05
N TYR A 523 -3.53 -8.75 -10.20
CA TYR A 523 -4.47 -7.73 -9.75
C TYR A 523 -4.44 -6.49 -10.64
N TRP A 524 -5.53 -5.72 -10.59
CA TRP A 524 -5.75 -4.47 -11.29
C TRP A 524 -5.66 -3.29 -10.31
N ASN A 525 -5.06 -2.21 -10.79
CA ASN A 525 -5.24 -0.88 -10.22
C ASN A 525 -5.88 0.00 -11.29
N LEU A 526 -6.94 0.70 -10.92
CA LEU A 526 -7.64 1.65 -11.77
C LEU A 526 -7.69 2.99 -11.05
N TYR A 527 -7.15 4.02 -11.67
CA TYR A 527 -7.31 5.40 -11.27
C TYR A 527 -8.16 6.12 -12.30
N TYR A 528 -9.08 6.95 -11.86
CA TYR A 528 -9.83 7.86 -12.72
C TYR A 528 -9.96 9.22 -12.04
N ASN A 529 -9.99 10.27 -12.85
CA ASN A 529 -10.16 11.65 -12.39
C ASN A 529 -11.06 12.38 -13.38
N LEU A 530 -12.04 13.07 -12.84
CA LEU A 530 -12.95 13.96 -13.55
C LEU A 530 -12.81 15.35 -12.93
N GLU A 531 -12.51 16.33 -13.75
CA GLU A 531 -12.31 17.71 -13.32
C GLU A 531 -13.07 18.66 -14.26
N THR A 532 -13.71 19.65 -13.67
CA THR A 532 -14.32 20.75 -14.43
C THR A 532 -14.00 22.06 -13.75
N ALA A 533 -13.70 23.09 -14.52
CA ALA A 533 -13.38 24.41 -14.01
C ALA A 533 -14.21 25.52 -14.70
N GLY A 534 -14.35 26.65 -14.03
CA GLY A 534 -14.94 27.88 -14.54
C GLY A 534 -16.48 27.90 -14.58
N ASN A 535 -17.16 26.79 -14.41
CA ASN A 535 -18.63 26.74 -14.54
C ASN A 535 -19.36 27.54 -13.47
N LEU A 536 -18.87 27.47 -12.22
CA LEU A 536 -19.41 28.28 -11.11
C LEU A 536 -19.25 29.78 -11.40
N LEU A 537 -18.04 30.19 -11.79
CA LEU A 537 -17.76 31.60 -12.12
C LEU A 537 -18.58 32.07 -13.31
N ARG A 538 -18.73 31.25 -14.34
CA ARG A 538 -19.57 31.57 -15.50
C ARG A 538 -21.05 31.76 -15.13
N GLY A 539 -21.55 30.92 -14.23
CA GLY A 539 -22.92 31.05 -13.70
C GLY A 539 -23.11 32.34 -12.89
N LEU A 540 -22.09 32.76 -12.15
CA LEU A 540 -22.09 33.97 -11.33
C LEU A 540 -21.71 35.23 -12.12
N ALA A 541 -21.14 35.13 -13.32
CA ALA A 541 -20.63 36.27 -14.06
C ALA A 541 -21.68 37.33 -14.38
N LYS A 542 -22.87 36.93 -14.83
CA LYS A 542 -23.99 37.85 -15.11
C LYS A 542 -24.57 38.46 -13.84
N PRO A 543 -24.96 37.66 -12.82
CA PRO A 543 -25.53 38.20 -11.57
C PRO A 543 -24.61 39.15 -10.83
N LEU A 544 -23.30 38.91 -10.86
CA LEU A 544 -22.28 39.71 -10.17
C LEU A 544 -21.61 40.77 -11.06
N HIS A 545 -22.10 40.96 -12.29
CA HIS A 545 -21.62 41.95 -13.26
C HIS A 545 -20.10 41.91 -13.46
N PHE A 546 -19.57 40.74 -13.78
CA PHE A 546 -18.14 40.58 -14.11
C PHE A 546 -17.79 41.40 -15.35
N ASN A 547 -16.59 41.96 -15.36
CA ASN A 547 -16.07 42.67 -16.52
C ASN A 547 -15.94 41.74 -17.72
N ILE A 548 -16.04 42.28 -18.91
CA ILE A 548 -15.82 41.57 -20.18
C ILE A 548 -14.61 42.21 -20.85
N ASP A 549 -13.61 41.41 -21.14
CA ASP A 549 -12.48 41.81 -21.94
C ASP A 549 -12.94 42.15 -23.38
N GLN A 550 -12.60 43.34 -23.85
CA GLN A 550 -13.08 43.83 -25.12
C GLN A 550 -12.44 43.12 -26.34
N GLU A 551 -11.23 42.56 -26.16
CA GLU A 551 -10.52 41.87 -27.26
C GLU A 551 -11.02 40.42 -27.43
N SER A 552 -11.16 39.67 -26.34
CA SER A 552 -11.53 38.26 -26.38
C SER A 552 -13.03 38.02 -26.21
N GLY A 553 -13.80 38.98 -25.65
CA GLY A 553 -15.20 38.82 -25.28
C GLY A 553 -15.43 37.90 -24.06
N ASN A 554 -14.37 37.53 -23.34
CA ASN A 554 -14.42 36.63 -22.18
C ASN A 554 -14.69 37.41 -20.89
N TYR A 555 -15.31 36.76 -19.92
CA TYR A 555 -15.52 37.34 -18.60
C TYR A 555 -14.22 37.32 -17.79
N GLU A 556 -14.01 38.37 -17.03
CA GLU A 556 -12.87 38.55 -16.15
C GLU A 556 -13.28 38.68 -14.70
N LEU A 557 -12.49 38.10 -13.80
CA LEU A 557 -12.53 38.31 -12.36
C LEU A 557 -11.19 38.87 -11.91
N PHE A 558 -11.19 40.00 -11.19
CA PHE A 558 -9.97 40.74 -10.78
C PHE A 558 -9.04 41.08 -11.96
N ASN A 559 -9.59 41.52 -13.08
CA ASN A 559 -8.88 41.82 -14.33
C ASN A 559 -8.06 40.62 -14.87
N THR A 560 -8.54 39.43 -14.63
CA THR A 560 -7.91 38.18 -15.10
C THR A 560 -8.99 37.26 -15.65
N GLN A 561 -8.76 36.72 -16.84
CA GLN A 561 -9.64 35.73 -17.44
C GLN A 561 -9.63 34.44 -16.61
N PHE A 562 -10.79 33.86 -16.36
CA PHE A 562 -10.86 32.55 -15.71
C PHE A 562 -10.98 31.43 -16.73
N ALA A 563 -10.29 30.33 -16.45
CA ALA A 563 -10.30 29.17 -17.30
C ALA A 563 -11.60 28.36 -17.15
N GLN A 564 -12.13 27.92 -18.30
CA GLN A 564 -13.32 27.06 -18.35
C GLN A 564 -13.02 25.81 -19.20
N PHE A 565 -13.00 24.63 -18.56
CA PHE A 565 -12.69 23.38 -19.22
C PHE A 565 -13.30 22.17 -18.48
N ALA A 566 -13.35 21.03 -19.19
CA ALA A 566 -13.60 19.71 -18.62
C ALA A 566 -12.41 18.80 -18.94
N LYS A 567 -12.01 17.99 -17.97
CA LYS A 567 -10.90 17.05 -18.07
C LYS A 567 -11.29 15.71 -17.49
N ALA A 568 -10.91 14.63 -18.19
CA ALA A 568 -11.12 13.27 -17.73
C ALA A 568 -9.83 12.46 -17.95
N ASP A 569 -9.39 11.76 -16.91
CA ASP A 569 -8.20 10.91 -16.91
C ASP A 569 -8.57 9.50 -16.46
N VAL A 570 -8.02 8.50 -17.11
CA VAL A 570 -8.12 7.10 -16.70
C VAL A 570 -6.75 6.45 -16.82
N SER A 571 -6.30 5.83 -15.74
CA SER A 571 -5.04 5.10 -15.67
C SER A 571 -5.32 3.66 -15.24
N VAL A 572 -4.86 2.70 -16.02
CA VAL A 572 -5.06 1.27 -15.78
C VAL A 572 -3.71 0.59 -15.64
N THR A 573 -3.51 -0.11 -14.53
CA THR A 573 -2.32 -0.93 -14.33
C THR A 573 -2.74 -2.37 -14.05
N TYR A 574 -2.29 -3.30 -14.89
CA TYR A 574 -2.46 -4.73 -14.68
C TYR A 574 -1.16 -5.35 -14.22
N ASN A 575 -1.18 -5.99 -13.06
CA ASN A 575 -0.06 -6.70 -12.47
C ASN A 575 -0.28 -8.19 -12.66
N GLN A 576 0.38 -8.80 -13.65
CA GLN A 576 0.32 -10.23 -13.91
C GLN A 576 1.40 -10.94 -13.12
N MET A 577 1.00 -11.76 -12.17
CA MET A 577 1.92 -12.61 -11.41
C MET A 577 2.20 -13.87 -12.22
N LEU A 578 3.42 -14.00 -12.73
CA LEU A 578 3.89 -15.17 -13.47
C LEU A 578 4.44 -16.24 -12.52
N HIS A 579 5.09 -15.79 -11.44
CA HIS A 579 5.72 -16.62 -10.42
C HIS A 579 5.82 -15.76 -9.14
N PRO A 580 5.91 -16.33 -7.93
CA PRO A 580 6.09 -15.53 -6.70
C PRO A 580 7.26 -14.53 -6.75
N LYS A 581 8.28 -14.80 -7.55
CA LYS A 581 9.46 -13.94 -7.76
C LYS A 581 9.39 -13.07 -9.04
N HIS A 582 8.41 -13.27 -9.92
CA HIS A 582 8.32 -12.61 -11.24
C HIS A 582 6.94 -12.03 -11.48
N ARG A 583 6.90 -10.75 -11.75
CA ARG A 583 5.69 -10.00 -12.08
C ARG A 583 5.88 -9.22 -13.37
N LEU A 584 4.91 -9.32 -14.27
CA LEU A 584 4.82 -8.50 -15.46
C LEU A 584 3.77 -7.40 -15.22
N VAL A 585 4.12 -6.15 -15.53
CA VAL A 585 3.26 -5.00 -15.29
C VAL A 585 2.94 -4.34 -16.63
N PHE A 586 1.66 -4.21 -16.91
CA PHE A 586 1.13 -3.45 -18.04
C PHE A 586 0.51 -2.18 -17.47
N HIS A 587 0.81 -1.04 -18.09
CA HIS A 587 0.31 0.26 -17.70
C HIS A 587 -0.17 1.03 -18.91
N ALA A 588 -1.35 1.67 -18.82
CA ALA A 588 -1.91 2.49 -19.86
C ALA A 588 -2.64 3.69 -19.25
N ASP A 589 -2.39 4.87 -19.82
CA ASP A 589 -3.03 6.13 -19.45
C ASP A 589 -3.78 6.70 -20.63
N LEU A 590 -4.97 7.21 -20.38
CA LEU A 590 -5.79 7.95 -21.34
C LEU A 590 -6.29 9.23 -20.66
N GLY A 591 -6.10 10.36 -21.32
CA GLY A 591 -6.58 11.65 -20.84
C GLY A 591 -7.21 12.47 -21.96
N VAL A 592 -8.31 13.13 -21.64
CA VAL A 592 -9.01 14.05 -22.53
C VAL A 592 -9.26 15.36 -21.79
N ALA A 593 -8.94 16.49 -22.41
CA ALA A 593 -9.21 17.81 -21.88
C ALA A 593 -9.82 18.69 -22.97
N ILE A 594 -10.96 19.31 -22.67
CA ILE A 594 -11.75 20.10 -23.62
C ILE A 594 -11.99 21.49 -23.04
N PRO A 595 -11.43 22.57 -23.67
CA PRO A 595 -11.77 23.94 -23.31
C PRO A 595 -13.15 24.30 -23.90
N TYR A 596 -13.89 25.14 -23.21
CA TYR A 596 -15.16 25.67 -23.69
C TYR A 596 -15.51 27.00 -23.01
N GLY A 597 -16.54 27.67 -23.53
CA GLY A 597 -17.13 28.87 -22.91
C GLY A 597 -16.15 30.05 -22.82
N ASN A 598 -15.60 30.28 -21.63
CA ASN A 598 -14.66 31.39 -21.33
C ASN A 598 -13.20 31.06 -21.70
N SER A 599 -12.92 29.91 -22.26
CA SER A 599 -11.57 29.49 -22.65
C SER A 599 -11.52 28.91 -24.04
N GLN A 600 -10.53 29.33 -24.83
CA GLN A 600 -10.23 28.77 -26.15
C GLN A 600 -9.18 27.64 -26.05
N THR A 601 -8.39 27.62 -24.97
CA THR A 601 -7.33 26.64 -24.76
C THR A 601 -7.32 26.17 -23.30
N ILE A 602 -6.72 25.00 -23.06
CA ILE A 602 -6.49 24.49 -21.71
C ILE A 602 -5.32 25.27 -21.05
N PRO A 603 -5.42 25.71 -19.80
CA PRO A 603 -4.29 26.30 -19.07
C PRO A 603 -3.06 25.40 -19.09
N PHE A 604 -1.88 26.00 -19.13
CA PHE A 604 -0.61 25.30 -19.24
C PHE A 604 -0.40 24.23 -18.14
N GLU A 605 -0.81 24.51 -16.93
CA GLU A 605 -0.70 23.63 -15.76
C GLU A 605 -1.61 22.39 -15.84
N LYS A 606 -2.65 22.45 -16.67
CA LYS A 606 -3.64 21.38 -16.81
C LYS A 606 -3.50 20.60 -18.12
N ARG A 607 -2.55 20.98 -19.00
CA ARG A 607 -2.27 20.28 -20.28
C ARG A 607 -1.54 18.98 -20.07
N TYR A 608 -1.79 18.04 -20.98
CA TYR A 608 -1.00 16.82 -21.07
C TYR A 608 0.32 17.09 -21.82
N PHE A 609 1.36 16.41 -21.42
CA PHE A 609 2.64 16.43 -22.13
C PHE A 609 3.34 15.07 -21.99
N ALA A 610 4.26 14.78 -22.92
CA ALA A 610 5.13 13.63 -22.87
C ALA A 610 6.60 14.08 -22.78
N GLY A 611 7.47 13.15 -22.34
CA GLY A 611 8.88 13.43 -22.08
C GLY A 611 9.17 13.77 -20.62
N GLY A 612 10.44 13.84 -20.28
CA GLY A 612 10.93 14.09 -18.91
C GLY A 612 11.14 12.83 -18.08
N ALA A 613 11.69 13.01 -16.89
CA ALA A 613 12.17 11.93 -16.02
C ALA A 613 11.10 10.90 -15.62
N ASN A 614 9.83 11.32 -15.53
CA ASN A 614 8.70 10.49 -15.09
C ASN A 614 7.86 9.94 -16.24
N SER A 615 8.22 10.21 -17.50
CA SER A 615 7.51 9.74 -18.68
C SER A 615 8.51 9.09 -19.65
N VAL A 616 8.78 9.69 -20.80
CA VAL A 616 9.75 9.17 -21.77
C VAL A 616 11.12 9.79 -21.48
N ARG A 617 11.95 9.10 -20.70
CA ARG A 617 13.21 9.63 -20.12
C ARG A 617 14.26 10.10 -21.14
N GLY A 618 14.24 9.57 -22.36
CA GLY A 618 15.16 9.97 -23.43
C GLY A 618 14.85 11.32 -24.06
N TRP A 619 13.74 11.96 -23.67
CA TRP A 619 13.26 13.22 -24.21
C TRP A 619 13.08 14.24 -23.09
N SER A 620 13.46 15.48 -23.34
CA SER A 620 13.10 16.57 -22.42
C SER A 620 11.58 16.74 -22.38
N ALA A 621 11.07 17.25 -21.29
CA ALA A 621 9.63 17.48 -21.13
C ALA A 621 9.11 18.36 -22.27
N ARG A 622 8.01 17.93 -22.93
CA ARG A 622 7.34 18.62 -24.03
C ARG A 622 8.12 18.72 -25.35
N THR A 623 9.24 18.04 -25.50
CA THR A 623 10.01 18.03 -26.75
C THR A 623 9.73 16.76 -27.58
N LEU A 624 8.94 15.82 -27.08
CA LEU A 624 8.54 14.64 -27.84
C LEU A 624 7.53 15.04 -28.93
N GLY A 625 7.88 14.78 -30.17
CA GLY A 625 7.06 15.03 -31.36
C GLY A 625 7.19 13.88 -32.37
N PRO A 626 6.54 14.00 -33.57
CA PRO A 626 6.73 13.05 -34.65
C PRO A 626 8.22 12.90 -34.97
N GLY A 627 8.68 11.72 -35.40
CA GLY A 627 10.09 11.39 -35.59
C GLY A 627 10.86 12.33 -36.52
N GLY A 628 10.17 13.09 -37.40
CA GLY A 628 10.73 14.13 -38.24
C GLY A 628 10.62 15.55 -37.67
N TYR A 629 10.06 15.73 -36.47
CA TYR A 629 9.89 17.04 -35.85
C TYR A 629 11.23 17.59 -35.36
N ARG A 630 11.65 18.70 -35.95
CA ARG A 630 12.79 19.51 -35.52
C ARG A 630 12.24 20.80 -34.90
N GLY A 631 11.84 20.73 -33.63
CA GLY A 631 11.49 21.91 -32.87
C GLY A 631 12.74 22.76 -32.66
N ASN A 632 12.64 24.05 -32.82
CA ASN A 632 13.64 24.97 -32.29
C ASN A 632 13.49 24.90 -30.78
N GLY A 633 14.40 24.16 -30.11
CA GLY A 633 14.45 23.98 -28.68
C GLY A 633 14.75 25.25 -27.92
#